data_0ab8117185970384f7fa0a6d168925b0
#
_entry.id   0ab8117185970384f7fa0a6d168925b0
#
_cell.length_a   1.000
_cell.length_b   1.000
_cell.length_c   1.000
_cell.angle_alpha   90.00
_cell.angle_beta   90.00
_cell.angle_gamma   90.00
#
_symmetry.space_group_name_H-M   'P 1'
#
loop_
_entity.id
_entity.type
_entity.pdbx_description
1 polymer ?
#
loop_
_entity_poly.entity_id
_entity_poly.type
_entity_poly.pdbx_seq_one_letter_code
_entity_poly.pdbx_strand_id
1 'polypeptide(L)'
;MCEFTAKVGDLDLRFTPSPSAQEGIAGHRTVAARRGPEYQSEVALSGTFQELTVRGRADGYDSALNQLEEVKTYRGDLDAMPDNHRQLHWAQAKVYGWLICQQLHLPEVNVALVYFNIVNEHETLIRERFSAAHLKAFYEAQCGIFLHWARQEMAHVQARNQSLTELKFPHAEFRSGQRVLAESVYKAVSTGRCLMAQAPTGIGKTIGTVFPMLKAAPSQKLDKVFFLTAKTPGRKLALDALSVIGDSAPELKLRVLELVARDKACEYPTNACNGDSCPLAKGFYDRLPAARSEALVDPWLDQAGLREVALRHQVCPYYLSQELARWSDVVIADYNYYFDLSALLFGLCQFNQWRVAVLVDEAHNMVERARQMYSASLDQHAMNQVRLTAPEPIKKSLQRLNREWNALHKDQLAPYKAYAGTPAKFLASLNLCVAACGDYFNDHPQAANGELQSFYFEAIQFGRIAELFDAHYLFDISKRDVGKKALSRLTLRNVVPAGFVRPRLTAARSTVLFSATLNPRHYYRDLLGLPDNTAWVDVESPFQRSQLDVHIVSRISTRYTHRQASLAPIVQLLAEQFQARPGNYLAFFSSFDYLQQVAELMAATHPQIPMWQQSRGMAEADRQAFLDRFTPESQGIGFAVLGGAFGEGIDLPGARLIGAFIATLGLAQINPVNEQLKQRMSLLFGAGYDYTYLYPGMQKVVQAAGRVIRGQDDRGVVMLIDDRFAERKIQQLLPAWWQL
;
A
#
# COMPACT_ATOMS: atom_id res chain seq x y z
N MET A 1 17.17 1.26 -21.60
CA MET A 1 17.71 0.10 -22.34
C MET A 1 18.72 -0.67 -21.49
N CYS A 2 19.91 -0.14 -21.18
CA CYS A 2 20.97 -0.88 -20.45
C CYS A 2 20.54 -1.48 -19.10
N GLU A 3 19.72 -0.78 -18.33
CA GLU A 3 19.16 -1.35 -17.09
C GLU A 3 18.35 -2.64 -17.28
N PHE A 4 17.76 -2.81 -18.45
CA PHE A 4 16.99 -4.00 -18.81
C PHE A 4 17.84 -5.09 -19.43
N THR A 5 18.83 -4.72 -20.27
CA THR A 5 19.57 -5.65 -21.13
C THR A 5 20.96 -6.02 -20.61
N ALA A 6 21.55 -5.20 -19.74
CA ALA A 6 22.95 -5.33 -19.32
C ALA A 6 23.15 -5.50 -17.80
N LYS A 7 22.10 -5.65 -17.03
CA LYS A 7 22.23 -6.03 -15.61
C LYS A 7 22.63 -7.48 -15.50
N VAL A 8 23.66 -7.75 -14.68
CA VAL A 8 24.24 -9.08 -14.45
C VAL A 8 24.58 -9.24 -12.96
N GLY A 9 24.85 -10.47 -12.51
CA GLY A 9 25.32 -10.77 -11.16
C GLY A 9 24.26 -10.70 -10.07
N ASP A 10 24.67 -10.30 -8.90
CA ASP A 10 23.89 -10.39 -7.68
C ASP A 10 22.87 -9.27 -7.52
N LEU A 11 21.74 -9.60 -6.92
CA LEU A 11 20.88 -8.60 -6.29
C LEU A 11 21.58 -8.13 -5.02
N ASP A 12 21.96 -6.88 -4.95
CA ASP A 12 22.57 -6.27 -3.79
C ASP A 12 21.77 -5.05 -3.34
N LEU A 13 21.11 -5.18 -2.19
CA LEU A 13 20.29 -4.15 -1.58
C LEU A 13 20.87 -3.68 -0.25
N ARG A 14 22.16 -3.90 -0.05
CA ARG A 14 22.85 -3.22 1.04
C ARG A 14 22.66 -1.73 0.86
N PHE A 15 22.23 -1.09 1.94
CA PHE A 15 21.98 0.34 1.89
C PHE A 15 23.31 1.07 1.79
N THR A 16 23.56 1.70 0.64
CA THR A 16 24.62 2.67 0.47
C THR A 16 23.96 4.03 0.24
N PRO A 17 24.20 5.04 1.09
CA PRO A 17 23.67 6.37 0.89
C PRO A 17 24.12 6.91 -0.47
N SER A 18 23.16 7.13 -1.36
CA SER A 18 23.43 7.77 -2.65
C SER A 18 23.40 9.30 -2.48
N PRO A 19 24.18 10.05 -3.25
CA PRO A 19 24.01 11.48 -3.34
C PRO A 19 22.56 11.84 -3.69
N SER A 20 22.05 12.94 -3.13
CA SER A 20 20.78 13.49 -3.56
C SER A 20 20.87 13.96 -5.01
N ALA A 21 19.73 14.10 -5.69
CA ALA A 21 19.69 14.58 -7.07
C ALA A 21 20.40 15.96 -7.23
N GLN A 22 20.23 16.86 -6.25
CA GLN A 22 20.89 18.16 -6.25
C GLN A 22 22.41 18.04 -6.08
N GLU A 23 22.90 17.18 -5.17
CA GLU A 23 24.33 16.91 -4.99
C GLU A 23 24.93 16.23 -6.22
N GLY A 24 24.17 15.32 -6.86
CA GLY A 24 24.57 14.72 -8.13
C GLY A 24 24.77 15.77 -9.22
N ILE A 25 23.79 16.65 -9.44
CA ILE A 25 23.87 17.75 -10.41
C ILE A 25 25.04 18.69 -10.09
N ALA A 26 25.26 19.02 -8.81
CA ALA A 26 26.39 19.85 -8.39
C ALA A 26 27.74 19.17 -8.68
N GLY A 27 27.85 17.86 -8.40
CA GLY A 27 29.03 17.06 -8.69
C GLY A 27 29.35 17.02 -10.19
N HIS A 28 28.36 16.76 -11.07
CA HIS A 28 28.56 16.80 -12.51
C HIS A 28 29.07 18.18 -13.00
N ARG A 29 28.50 19.28 -12.47
CA ARG A 29 28.97 20.65 -12.77
C ARG A 29 30.41 20.89 -12.31
N THR A 30 30.78 20.40 -11.13
CA THR A 30 32.12 20.51 -10.61
C THR A 30 33.13 19.77 -11.49
N VAL A 31 32.81 18.54 -11.90
CA VAL A 31 33.63 17.75 -12.83
C VAL A 31 33.78 18.49 -14.16
N ALA A 32 32.66 18.95 -14.76
CA ALA A 32 32.70 19.68 -16.03
C ALA A 32 33.57 20.98 -15.94
N ALA A 33 33.49 21.72 -14.82
CA ALA A 33 34.25 22.93 -14.61
C ALA A 33 35.79 22.70 -14.48
N ARG A 34 36.23 21.47 -14.22
CA ARG A 34 37.64 21.07 -14.15
C ARG A 34 38.21 20.68 -15.51
N ARG A 35 37.39 20.61 -16.55
CA ARG A 35 37.81 20.21 -17.89
C ARG A 35 38.28 21.40 -18.71
N GLY A 36 39.03 21.11 -19.78
CA GLY A 36 39.55 22.10 -20.70
C GLY A 36 38.50 22.74 -21.61
N PRO A 37 38.88 23.74 -22.42
CA PRO A 37 37.93 24.47 -23.29
C PRO A 37 37.32 23.60 -24.41
N GLU A 38 37.95 22.49 -24.77
CA GLU A 38 37.46 21.55 -25.79
C GLU A 38 36.43 20.54 -25.26
N TYR A 39 36.13 20.61 -23.95
CA TYR A 39 35.14 19.72 -23.31
C TYR A 39 33.73 20.26 -23.50
N GLN A 40 32.86 19.43 -24.06
CA GLN A 40 31.44 19.70 -24.21
C GLN A 40 30.67 18.87 -23.18
N SER A 41 29.98 19.55 -22.25
CA SER A 41 29.08 18.89 -21.28
C SER A 41 27.72 18.63 -21.87
N GLU A 42 27.00 17.61 -21.34
CA GLU A 42 25.62 17.32 -21.65
C GLU A 42 25.39 17.03 -23.17
N VAL A 43 26.22 16.18 -23.77
CA VAL A 43 26.20 15.91 -25.23
C VAL A 43 24.99 15.06 -25.59
N ALA A 44 24.06 15.64 -26.37
CA ALA A 44 22.90 14.93 -26.86
C ALA A 44 23.28 13.95 -27.98
N LEU A 45 22.92 12.69 -27.81
CA LEU A 45 23.25 11.60 -28.72
C LEU A 45 21.99 10.86 -29.18
N SER A 46 21.98 10.43 -30.44
CA SER A 46 20.88 9.68 -31.00
C SER A 46 21.39 8.70 -32.07
N GLY A 47 20.79 7.51 -32.09
CA GLY A 47 21.06 6.51 -33.11
C GLY A 47 19.85 5.62 -33.37
N THR A 48 19.85 4.92 -34.49
CA THR A 48 18.77 4.00 -34.88
C THR A 48 19.32 2.60 -35.05
N PHE A 49 18.52 1.62 -34.65
CA PHE A 49 18.76 0.21 -34.92
C PHE A 49 17.44 -0.43 -35.35
N GLN A 50 17.31 -0.78 -36.61
CA GLN A 50 16.04 -1.18 -37.21
C GLN A 50 14.96 -0.12 -36.92
N GLU A 51 13.82 -0.48 -36.31
CA GLU A 51 12.75 0.42 -35.90
C GLU A 51 12.97 1.11 -34.50
N LEU A 52 14.05 0.73 -33.80
CA LEU A 52 14.35 1.29 -32.48
C LEU A 52 15.16 2.58 -32.59
N THR A 53 14.68 3.68 -32.02
CA THR A 53 15.46 4.90 -31.84
C THR A 53 15.96 4.98 -30.43
N VAL A 54 17.28 4.99 -30.25
CA VAL A 54 17.95 5.18 -28.96
C VAL A 54 18.40 6.62 -28.84
N ARG A 55 17.99 7.29 -27.77
CA ARG A 55 18.37 8.65 -27.45
C ARG A 55 18.94 8.71 -26.05
N GLY A 56 19.94 9.55 -25.83
CA GLY A 56 20.52 9.78 -24.53
C GLY A 56 21.34 11.06 -24.51
N ARG A 57 21.94 11.31 -23.36
CA ARG A 57 22.79 12.44 -23.14
C ARG A 57 24.01 11.95 -22.36
N ALA A 58 25.18 12.01 -22.97
CA ALA A 58 26.44 11.75 -22.28
C ALA A 58 26.83 12.93 -21.42
N ASP A 59 27.44 12.68 -20.27
CA ASP A 59 27.83 13.75 -19.34
C ASP A 59 28.86 14.68 -19.96
N GLY A 60 29.77 14.15 -20.80
CA GLY A 60 30.67 15.00 -21.54
C GLY A 60 31.50 14.30 -22.63
N TYR A 61 32.07 15.12 -23.53
CA TYR A 61 33.00 14.69 -24.55
C TYR A 61 34.12 15.73 -24.70
N ASP A 62 35.35 15.28 -24.59
CA ASP A 62 36.55 16.09 -24.83
C ASP A 62 37.11 15.77 -26.22
N SER A 63 37.07 16.74 -27.13
CA SER A 63 37.48 16.54 -28.52
C SER A 63 39.03 16.49 -28.64
N ALA A 64 39.78 17.16 -27.77
CA ALA A 64 41.26 17.13 -27.78
C ALA A 64 41.80 15.76 -27.35
N LEU A 65 41.12 15.11 -26.40
CA LEU A 65 41.49 13.80 -25.87
C LEU A 65 40.78 12.65 -26.63
N ASN A 66 39.84 12.99 -27.52
CA ASN A 66 38.89 12.03 -28.09
C ASN A 66 38.28 11.11 -27.00
N GLN A 67 37.75 11.73 -25.95
CA GLN A 67 37.28 11.04 -24.74
C GLN A 67 35.81 11.34 -24.43
N LEU A 68 34.99 10.31 -24.36
CA LEU A 68 33.64 10.36 -23.82
C LEU A 68 33.70 10.06 -22.32
N GLU A 69 33.03 10.89 -21.52
CA GLU A 69 32.92 10.71 -20.07
C GLU A 69 31.50 10.41 -19.62
N GLU A 70 31.38 9.41 -18.76
CA GLU A 70 30.17 9.11 -17.98
C GLU A 70 30.49 9.33 -16.51
N VAL A 71 29.88 10.33 -15.92
CA VAL A 71 30.16 10.78 -14.54
C VAL A 71 29.19 10.11 -13.56
N LYS A 72 29.73 9.56 -12.50
CA LYS A 72 28.95 8.97 -11.40
C LYS A 72 29.38 9.58 -10.08
N THR A 73 28.46 10.24 -9.41
CA THR A 73 28.69 10.78 -8.06
C THR A 73 28.47 9.71 -7.02
N TYR A 74 29.30 9.67 -5.99
CA TYR A 74 29.20 8.68 -4.92
C TYR A 74 29.62 9.26 -3.57
N ARG A 75 29.36 8.49 -2.50
CA ARG A 75 29.85 8.70 -1.13
C ARG A 75 30.59 7.45 -0.66
N GLY A 76 31.55 7.61 0.26
CA GLY A 76 32.27 6.51 0.87
C GLY A 76 33.39 5.93 0.00
N ASP A 77 33.60 4.60 0.09
CA ASP A 77 34.68 3.89 -0.58
C ASP A 77 34.22 3.36 -1.95
N LEU A 78 34.96 3.75 -3.00
CA LEU A 78 34.67 3.28 -4.36
C LEU A 78 34.97 1.78 -4.55
N ASP A 79 35.90 1.22 -3.77
CA ASP A 79 36.27 -0.19 -3.86
C ASP A 79 35.16 -1.10 -3.25
N ALA A 80 34.29 -0.54 -2.40
CA ALA A 80 33.12 -1.22 -1.88
C ALA A 80 31.93 -1.27 -2.87
N MET A 81 32.03 -0.58 -4.02
CA MET A 81 30.99 -0.60 -5.05
C MET A 81 30.87 -1.99 -5.68
N PRO A 82 29.67 -2.60 -5.73
CA PRO A 82 29.46 -3.88 -6.38
C PRO A 82 29.88 -3.85 -7.86
N ASP A 83 30.55 -4.91 -8.32
CA ASP A 83 31.07 -5.01 -9.70
C ASP A 83 29.95 -4.88 -10.74
N ASN A 84 28.77 -5.40 -10.47
CA ASN A 84 27.61 -5.32 -11.37
C ASN A 84 27.11 -3.87 -11.59
N HIS A 85 27.28 -2.98 -10.60
CA HIS A 85 27.01 -1.54 -10.79
C HIS A 85 28.01 -0.93 -11.78
N ARG A 86 29.30 -1.24 -11.62
CA ARG A 86 30.36 -0.78 -12.52
C ARG A 86 30.15 -1.31 -13.94
N GLN A 87 29.74 -2.56 -14.08
CA GLN A 87 29.40 -3.15 -15.39
C GLN A 87 28.21 -2.44 -16.06
N LEU A 88 27.20 -2.06 -15.31
CA LEU A 88 26.08 -1.28 -15.85
C LEU A 88 26.49 0.13 -16.30
N HIS A 89 27.37 0.79 -15.55
CA HIS A 89 27.95 2.09 -15.93
C HIS A 89 28.77 1.96 -17.23
N TRP A 90 29.59 0.91 -17.36
CA TRP A 90 30.30 0.61 -18.61
C TRP A 90 29.35 0.32 -19.77
N ALA A 91 28.28 -0.41 -19.55
CA ALA A 91 27.29 -0.68 -20.59
C ALA A 91 26.66 0.62 -21.12
N GLN A 92 26.30 1.53 -20.22
CA GLN A 92 25.77 2.85 -20.57
C GLN A 92 26.80 3.68 -21.36
N ALA A 93 28.02 3.77 -20.85
CA ALA A 93 29.11 4.51 -21.47
C ALA A 93 29.49 3.95 -22.86
N LYS A 94 29.50 2.61 -23.04
CA LYS A 94 29.74 1.96 -24.36
C LYS A 94 28.66 2.28 -25.38
N VAL A 95 27.38 2.32 -24.94
CA VAL A 95 26.29 2.75 -25.84
C VAL A 95 26.49 4.18 -26.30
N TYR A 96 26.83 5.11 -25.40
CA TYR A 96 27.14 6.49 -25.76
C TYR A 96 28.43 6.59 -26.61
N GLY A 97 29.42 5.74 -26.33
CA GLY A 97 30.65 5.62 -27.11
C GLY A 97 30.40 5.27 -28.59
N TRP A 98 29.46 4.34 -28.86
CA TRP A 98 29.04 4.08 -30.23
C TRP A 98 28.32 5.28 -30.85
N LEU A 99 27.37 5.88 -30.12
CA LEU A 99 26.59 7.00 -30.65
C LEU A 99 27.46 8.21 -31.00
N ILE A 100 28.49 8.52 -30.22
CA ILE A 100 29.44 9.60 -30.52
C ILE A 100 30.34 9.23 -31.72
N CYS A 101 30.82 7.98 -31.79
CA CYS A 101 31.57 7.50 -32.96
C CYS A 101 30.76 7.62 -34.24
N GLN A 102 29.50 7.26 -34.22
CA GLN A 102 28.58 7.39 -35.35
C GLN A 102 28.36 8.85 -35.76
N GLN A 103 28.14 9.73 -34.76
CA GLN A 103 27.83 11.15 -34.99
C GLN A 103 29.03 11.92 -35.53
N LEU A 104 30.23 11.64 -35.04
CA LEU A 104 31.48 12.34 -35.41
C LEU A 104 32.36 11.56 -36.41
N HIS A 105 31.89 10.40 -36.93
CA HIS A 105 32.63 9.54 -37.83
C HIS A 105 33.99 9.08 -37.32
N LEU A 106 34.08 8.79 -36.00
CA LEU A 106 35.34 8.40 -35.37
C LEU A 106 35.58 6.90 -35.52
N PRO A 107 36.80 6.46 -35.86
CA PRO A 107 37.18 5.05 -35.93
C PRO A 107 37.29 4.39 -34.55
N GLU A 108 37.52 5.20 -33.51
CA GLU A 108 37.73 4.79 -32.13
C GLU A 108 37.47 5.96 -31.18
N VAL A 109 37.25 5.69 -29.90
CA VAL A 109 37.09 6.69 -28.84
C VAL A 109 37.57 6.15 -27.50
N ASN A 110 38.14 7.02 -26.68
CA ASN A 110 38.37 6.72 -25.28
C ASN A 110 37.05 6.86 -24.52
N VAL A 111 36.62 5.82 -23.83
CA VAL A 111 35.45 5.85 -22.97
C VAL A 111 35.95 5.89 -21.52
N ALA A 112 35.47 6.83 -20.75
CA ALA A 112 35.89 7.01 -19.37
C ALA A 112 34.70 7.00 -18.42
N LEU A 113 34.82 6.24 -17.33
CA LEU A 113 33.94 6.35 -16.17
C LEU A 113 34.66 7.31 -15.18
N VAL A 114 33.97 8.38 -14.82
CA VAL A 114 34.44 9.37 -13.87
C VAL A 114 33.65 9.23 -12.58
N TYR A 115 34.26 8.67 -11.55
CA TYR A 115 33.66 8.58 -10.22
C TYR A 115 34.08 9.79 -9.39
N PHE A 116 33.09 10.62 -9.04
CA PHE A 116 33.28 11.83 -8.25
C PHE A 116 32.76 11.67 -6.83
N ASN A 117 33.64 11.68 -5.84
CA ASN A 117 33.25 11.63 -4.44
C ASN A 117 32.79 13.02 -3.98
N ILE A 118 31.50 13.17 -3.64
CA ILE A 118 30.93 14.47 -3.26
C ILE A 118 31.37 14.98 -1.87
N VAL A 119 32.06 14.15 -1.06
CA VAL A 119 32.48 14.52 0.29
C VAL A 119 33.87 15.16 0.27
N ASN A 120 34.81 14.53 -0.44
CA ASN A 120 36.19 14.99 -0.52
C ASN A 120 36.58 15.55 -1.89
N GLU A 121 35.62 15.63 -2.81
CA GLU A 121 35.76 16.10 -4.20
C GLU A 121 36.85 15.39 -5.02
N HIS A 122 37.19 14.16 -4.62
CA HIS A 122 38.19 13.36 -5.35
C HIS A 122 37.54 12.75 -6.60
N GLU A 123 38.27 12.79 -7.73
CA GLU A 123 37.92 12.14 -8.99
C GLU A 123 38.76 10.89 -9.20
N THR A 124 38.10 9.77 -9.46
CA THR A 124 38.72 8.54 -9.94
C THR A 124 38.31 8.30 -11.38
N LEU A 125 39.26 8.29 -12.29
CA LEU A 125 39.04 8.11 -13.72
C LEU A 125 39.47 6.69 -14.12
N ILE A 126 38.53 5.92 -14.69
CA ILE A 126 38.78 4.60 -15.29
C ILE A 126 38.54 4.73 -16.80
N ARG A 127 39.60 4.59 -17.61
CA ARG A 127 39.52 4.83 -19.05
C ARG A 127 39.94 3.60 -19.84
N GLU A 128 39.15 3.30 -20.87
CA GLU A 128 39.44 2.26 -21.86
C GLU A 128 39.26 2.80 -23.27
N ARG A 129 40.09 2.33 -24.20
CA ARG A 129 40.02 2.69 -25.62
C ARG A 129 39.24 1.61 -26.38
N PHE A 130 38.24 2.03 -27.13
CA PHE A 130 37.45 1.12 -27.92
C PHE A 130 37.40 1.53 -29.38
N SER A 131 37.47 0.54 -30.29
CA SER A 131 37.19 0.79 -31.71
C SER A 131 35.67 0.98 -31.91
N ALA A 132 35.29 1.78 -32.91
CA ALA A 132 33.90 1.97 -33.29
C ALA A 132 33.22 0.63 -33.65
N ALA A 133 33.95 -0.30 -34.27
CA ALA A 133 33.42 -1.63 -34.57
C ALA A 133 33.05 -2.44 -33.34
N HIS A 134 33.87 -2.39 -32.28
CA HIS A 134 33.57 -3.06 -30.99
C HIS A 134 32.34 -2.44 -30.33
N LEU A 135 32.29 -1.12 -30.26
CA LEU A 135 31.16 -0.39 -29.63
C LEU A 135 29.86 -0.60 -30.44
N LYS A 136 29.95 -0.65 -31.77
CA LYS A 136 28.80 -0.97 -32.65
C LYS A 136 28.25 -2.35 -32.34
N ALA A 137 29.11 -3.36 -32.28
CA ALA A 137 28.69 -4.74 -32.01
C ALA A 137 27.99 -4.84 -30.64
N PHE A 138 28.53 -4.16 -29.61
CA PHE A 138 27.92 -4.08 -28.28
C PHE A 138 26.54 -3.40 -28.34
N TYR A 139 26.47 -2.22 -28.99
CA TYR A 139 25.22 -1.46 -29.12
C TYR A 139 24.14 -2.28 -29.84
N GLU A 140 24.49 -2.91 -30.98
CA GLU A 140 23.56 -3.73 -31.76
C GLU A 140 23.07 -4.95 -30.96
N ALA A 141 23.94 -5.58 -30.16
CA ALA A 141 23.54 -6.67 -29.26
C ALA A 141 22.52 -6.21 -28.19
N GLN A 142 22.79 -5.07 -27.54
CA GLN A 142 21.84 -4.53 -26.53
C GLN A 142 20.52 -4.11 -27.17
N CYS A 143 20.58 -3.47 -28.34
CA CYS A 143 19.38 -3.09 -29.10
C CYS A 143 18.58 -4.33 -29.57
N GLY A 144 19.26 -5.38 -29.98
CA GLY A 144 18.62 -6.64 -30.40
C GLY A 144 17.84 -7.31 -29.26
N ILE A 145 18.44 -7.40 -28.08
CA ILE A 145 17.77 -7.93 -26.87
C ILE A 145 16.54 -7.09 -26.53
N PHE A 146 16.70 -5.77 -26.51
CA PHE A 146 15.60 -4.87 -26.17
C PHE A 146 14.46 -4.93 -27.21
N LEU A 147 14.80 -4.93 -28.50
CA LEU A 147 13.84 -4.95 -29.58
C LEU A 147 13.06 -6.25 -29.64
N HIS A 148 13.71 -7.38 -29.35
CA HIS A 148 13.01 -8.67 -29.23
C HIS A 148 11.90 -8.59 -28.16
N TRP A 149 12.20 -8.08 -26.98
CA TRP A 149 11.22 -7.87 -25.92
C TRP A 149 10.14 -6.86 -26.29
N ALA A 150 10.53 -5.75 -26.91
CA ALA A 150 9.58 -4.71 -27.32
C ALA A 150 8.57 -5.24 -28.34
N ARG A 151 9.01 -6.05 -29.30
CA ARG A 151 8.13 -6.70 -30.27
C ARG A 151 7.17 -7.69 -29.62
N GLN A 152 7.66 -8.52 -28.68
CA GLN A 152 6.80 -9.44 -27.94
C GLN A 152 5.74 -8.69 -27.13
N GLU A 153 6.13 -7.59 -26.48
CA GLU A 153 5.19 -6.78 -25.70
C GLU A 153 4.17 -6.08 -26.58
N MET A 154 4.58 -5.52 -27.71
CA MET A 154 3.65 -4.92 -28.68
C MET A 154 2.65 -5.94 -29.23
N ALA A 155 3.12 -7.14 -29.58
CA ALA A 155 2.25 -8.23 -30.05
C ALA A 155 1.28 -8.67 -28.94
N HIS A 156 1.76 -8.79 -27.71
CA HIS A 156 0.91 -9.09 -26.56
C HIS A 156 -0.18 -8.02 -26.34
N VAL A 157 0.19 -6.74 -26.32
CA VAL A 157 -0.76 -5.62 -26.14
C VAL A 157 -1.82 -5.63 -27.24
N GLN A 158 -1.43 -5.91 -28.49
CA GLN A 158 -2.38 -6.02 -29.60
C GLN A 158 -3.35 -7.19 -29.40
N ALA A 159 -2.85 -8.38 -29.09
CA ALA A 159 -3.66 -9.58 -28.84
C ALA A 159 -4.58 -9.39 -27.63
N ARG A 160 -4.06 -8.80 -26.53
CA ARG A 160 -4.83 -8.42 -25.34
C ARG A 160 -5.99 -7.49 -25.70
N ASN A 161 -5.70 -6.41 -26.40
CA ASN A 161 -6.73 -5.42 -26.75
C ASN A 161 -7.81 -6.01 -27.64
N GLN A 162 -7.45 -6.89 -28.57
CA GLN A 162 -8.41 -7.61 -29.40
C GLN A 162 -9.30 -8.51 -28.54
N SER A 163 -8.71 -9.38 -27.71
CA SER A 163 -9.47 -10.29 -26.85
C SER A 163 -10.37 -9.56 -25.85
N LEU A 164 -9.92 -8.42 -25.28
CA LEU A 164 -10.72 -7.58 -24.40
C LEU A 164 -11.88 -6.88 -25.13
N THR A 165 -11.71 -6.54 -26.41
CA THR A 165 -12.79 -5.97 -27.22
C THR A 165 -13.92 -6.98 -27.46
N GLU A 166 -13.60 -8.25 -27.58
CA GLU A 166 -14.56 -9.35 -27.78
C GLU A 166 -15.12 -9.88 -26.45
N LEU A 167 -14.53 -9.52 -25.32
CA LEU A 167 -14.88 -10.01 -23.99
C LEU A 167 -16.38 -9.81 -23.69
N LYS A 168 -17.05 -10.89 -23.27
CA LYS A 168 -18.45 -10.89 -22.82
C LYS A 168 -18.53 -11.05 -21.32
N PHE A 169 -19.67 -10.66 -20.75
CA PHE A 169 -19.91 -10.87 -19.32
C PHE A 169 -19.92 -12.38 -19.00
N PRO A 170 -19.22 -12.84 -17.93
CA PRO A 170 -18.96 -14.27 -17.71
C PRO A 170 -20.16 -15.08 -17.23
N HIS A 171 -21.28 -14.44 -16.92
CA HIS A 171 -22.52 -15.09 -16.51
C HIS A 171 -23.63 -14.81 -17.53
N ALA A 172 -24.67 -15.65 -17.54
CA ALA A 172 -25.82 -15.48 -18.45
C ALA A 172 -26.52 -14.14 -18.26
N GLU A 173 -26.64 -13.69 -17.00
CA GLU A 173 -27.30 -12.44 -16.66
C GLU A 173 -26.56 -11.71 -15.53
N PHE A 174 -26.74 -10.40 -15.48
CA PHE A 174 -26.31 -9.58 -14.35
C PHE A 174 -27.24 -9.81 -13.15
N ARG A 175 -26.69 -9.86 -11.96
CA ARG A 175 -27.49 -9.79 -10.74
C ARG A 175 -28.16 -8.42 -10.61
N SER A 176 -29.26 -8.35 -9.83
CA SER A 176 -29.90 -7.06 -9.53
C SER A 176 -28.88 -6.05 -8.98
N GLY A 177 -28.92 -4.83 -9.49
CA GLY A 177 -27.95 -3.77 -9.15
C GLY A 177 -26.56 -3.91 -9.78
N GLN A 178 -26.10 -5.12 -10.10
CA GLN A 178 -24.75 -5.34 -10.65
C GLN A 178 -24.54 -4.66 -12.02
N ARG A 179 -25.60 -4.63 -12.86
CA ARG A 179 -25.56 -3.95 -14.16
C ARG A 179 -25.37 -2.44 -14.01
N VAL A 180 -26.07 -1.82 -13.07
CA VAL A 180 -25.94 -0.37 -12.77
C VAL A 180 -24.50 -0.04 -12.34
N LEU A 181 -23.91 -0.88 -11.48
CA LEU A 181 -22.52 -0.75 -11.08
C LEU A 181 -21.58 -0.87 -12.29
N ALA A 182 -21.75 -1.91 -13.11
CA ALA A 182 -20.90 -2.16 -14.28
C ALA A 182 -20.97 -1.02 -15.31
N GLU A 183 -22.16 -0.52 -15.61
CA GLU A 183 -22.36 0.63 -16.51
C GLU A 183 -21.73 1.92 -15.94
N SER A 184 -21.83 2.13 -14.62
CA SER A 184 -21.23 3.29 -13.97
C SER A 184 -19.70 3.25 -14.01
N VAL A 185 -19.10 2.07 -13.79
CA VAL A 185 -17.65 1.87 -13.93
C VAL A 185 -17.21 2.09 -15.38
N TYR A 186 -17.91 1.50 -16.36
CA TYR A 186 -17.60 1.67 -17.77
C TYR A 186 -17.64 3.16 -18.18
N LYS A 187 -18.69 3.89 -17.76
CA LYS A 187 -18.84 5.32 -18.01
C LYS A 187 -17.72 6.15 -17.35
N ALA A 188 -17.36 5.82 -16.09
CA ALA A 188 -16.31 6.53 -15.39
C ALA A 188 -14.96 6.41 -16.10
N VAL A 189 -14.59 5.19 -16.53
CA VAL A 189 -13.36 4.96 -17.31
C VAL A 189 -13.40 5.66 -18.65
N SER A 190 -14.51 5.55 -19.37
CA SER A 190 -14.68 6.16 -20.70
C SER A 190 -14.58 7.69 -20.64
N THR A 191 -15.13 8.31 -19.61
CA THR A 191 -15.10 9.77 -19.42
C THR A 191 -13.89 10.30 -18.64
N GLY A 192 -13.04 9.41 -18.09
CA GLY A 192 -11.87 9.81 -17.30
C GLY A 192 -12.22 10.44 -15.96
N ARG A 193 -13.19 9.88 -15.25
CA ARG A 193 -13.65 10.40 -13.97
C ARG A 193 -13.27 9.46 -12.82
N CYS A 194 -13.13 10.03 -11.65
CA CYS A 194 -13.20 9.28 -10.40
C CYS A 194 -14.65 8.86 -10.14
N LEU A 195 -14.87 7.65 -9.63
CA LEU A 195 -16.17 7.12 -9.26
C LEU A 195 -16.13 6.63 -7.80
N MET A 196 -17.10 7.09 -7.01
CA MET A 196 -17.44 6.49 -5.72
C MET A 196 -18.70 5.64 -5.88
N ALA A 197 -18.58 4.34 -5.65
CA ALA A 197 -19.69 3.40 -5.81
C ALA A 197 -20.03 2.74 -4.47
N GLN A 198 -21.15 3.15 -3.86
CA GLN A 198 -21.71 2.42 -2.73
C GLN A 198 -22.53 1.24 -3.29
N ALA A 199 -22.07 0.04 -3.01
CA ALA A 199 -22.62 -1.17 -3.58
C ALA A 199 -22.76 -2.27 -2.50
N PRO A 200 -23.98 -2.72 -2.19
CA PRO A 200 -24.24 -3.69 -1.13
C PRO A 200 -23.46 -5.00 -1.29
N THR A 201 -23.35 -5.75 -0.20
CA THR A 201 -22.82 -7.13 -0.26
C THR A 201 -23.74 -8.01 -1.12
N GLY A 202 -23.20 -9.10 -1.68
CA GLY A 202 -24.02 -10.07 -2.46
C GLY A 202 -24.25 -9.73 -3.93
N ILE A 203 -24.06 -8.49 -4.38
CA ILE A 203 -24.28 -8.12 -5.79
C ILE A 203 -23.17 -8.56 -6.75
N GLY A 204 -22.06 -9.11 -6.24
CA GLY A 204 -20.90 -9.45 -7.09
C GLY A 204 -20.08 -8.22 -7.49
N LYS A 205 -19.73 -7.36 -6.53
CA LYS A 205 -18.96 -6.12 -6.74
C LYS A 205 -17.70 -6.33 -7.56
N THR A 206 -16.92 -7.37 -7.24
CA THR A 206 -15.62 -7.60 -7.86
C THR A 206 -15.74 -7.82 -9.37
N ILE A 207 -16.58 -8.75 -9.81
CA ILE A 207 -16.86 -8.94 -11.25
C ILE A 207 -17.53 -7.70 -11.85
N GLY A 208 -18.49 -7.10 -11.13
CA GLY A 208 -19.21 -5.88 -11.54
C GLY A 208 -18.30 -4.64 -11.72
N THR A 209 -17.06 -4.67 -11.21
CA THR A 209 -16.07 -3.60 -11.38
C THR A 209 -14.94 -3.99 -12.31
N VAL A 210 -14.41 -5.22 -12.20
CA VAL A 210 -13.29 -5.73 -13.02
C VAL A 210 -13.71 -5.90 -14.48
N PHE A 211 -14.84 -6.56 -14.76
CA PHE A 211 -15.28 -6.80 -16.12
C PHE A 211 -15.44 -5.50 -16.94
N PRO A 212 -16.22 -4.49 -16.50
CA PRO A 212 -16.37 -3.26 -17.28
C PRO A 212 -15.08 -2.45 -17.41
N MET A 213 -14.17 -2.54 -16.43
CA MET A 213 -12.84 -1.93 -16.50
C MET A 213 -12.01 -2.55 -17.61
N LEU A 214 -11.94 -3.89 -17.67
CA LEU A 214 -11.25 -4.62 -18.73
C LEU A 214 -11.88 -4.37 -20.10
N LYS A 215 -13.20 -4.37 -20.19
CA LYS A 215 -13.94 -4.08 -21.45
C LYS A 215 -13.67 -2.67 -21.98
N ALA A 216 -13.47 -1.68 -21.10
CA ALA A 216 -13.16 -0.31 -21.48
C ALA A 216 -11.68 -0.11 -21.85
N ALA A 217 -10.78 -0.99 -21.38
CA ALA A 217 -9.32 -0.81 -21.50
C ALA A 217 -8.84 -0.56 -22.92
N PRO A 218 -9.24 -1.31 -23.98
CA PRO A 218 -8.77 -1.09 -25.35
C PRO A 218 -9.18 0.29 -25.88
N SER A 219 -10.44 0.67 -25.73
CA SER A 219 -10.97 1.95 -26.23
C SER A 219 -10.34 3.15 -25.53
N GLN A 220 -9.93 3.00 -24.29
CA GLN A 220 -9.29 4.04 -23.50
C GLN A 220 -7.76 3.98 -23.55
N LYS A 221 -7.19 3.05 -24.31
CA LYS A 221 -5.74 2.83 -24.42
C LYS A 221 -5.08 2.72 -23.05
N LEU A 222 -5.65 1.89 -22.18
CA LEU A 222 -5.06 1.64 -20.87
C LEU A 222 -3.87 0.69 -21.00
N ASP A 223 -2.76 1.08 -20.39
CA ASP A 223 -1.59 0.24 -20.27
C ASP A 223 -1.79 -0.83 -19.19
N LYS A 224 -2.35 -0.44 -18.03
CA LYS A 224 -2.51 -1.30 -16.86
C LYS A 224 -3.84 -1.05 -16.13
N VAL A 225 -4.28 -2.08 -15.42
CA VAL A 225 -5.37 -2.01 -14.43
C VAL A 225 -4.82 -2.44 -13.08
N PHE A 226 -5.01 -1.63 -12.05
CA PHE A 226 -4.63 -1.99 -10.68
C PHE A 226 -5.89 -2.27 -9.86
N PHE A 227 -5.94 -3.47 -9.25
CA PHE A 227 -6.95 -3.82 -8.26
C PHE A 227 -6.33 -3.76 -6.87
N LEU A 228 -6.76 -2.79 -6.09
CA LEU A 228 -6.17 -2.51 -4.78
C LEU A 228 -7.15 -2.84 -3.66
N THR A 229 -6.67 -3.54 -2.64
CA THR A 229 -7.48 -3.94 -1.50
C THR A 229 -6.71 -3.85 -0.19
N ALA A 230 -7.40 -3.60 0.92
CA ALA A 230 -6.78 -3.47 2.24
C ALA A 230 -6.41 -4.81 2.89
N LYS A 231 -6.97 -5.94 2.41
CA LYS A 231 -6.91 -7.23 3.10
C LYS A 231 -6.64 -8.38 2.14
N THR A 232 -5.96 -9.43 2.64
CA THR A 232 -5.66 -10.67 1.88
C THR A 232 -6.91 -11.32 1.25
N PRO A 233 -8.05 -11.48 1.95
CA PRO A 233 -9.24 -12.06 1.33
C PRO A 233 -9.75 -11.28 0.12
N GLY A 234 -9.60 -9.94 0.09
CA GLY A 234 -9.97 -9.13 -1.06
C GLY A 234 -9.12 -9.43 -2.30
N ARG A 235 -7.81 -9.72 -2.13
CA ARG A 235 -6.96 -10.15 -3.24
C ARG A 235 -7.43 -11.47 -3.84
N LYS A 236 -7.75 -12.46 -2.97
CA LYS A 236 -8.29 -13.73 -3.43
C LYS A 236 -9.59 -13.56 -4.22
N LEU A 237 -10.52 -12.73 -3.74
CA LEU A 237 -11.77 -12.45 -4.46
C LEU A 237 -11.52 -11.82 -5.84
N ALA A 238 -10.49 -10.99 -5.98
CA ALA A 238 -10.11 -10.42 -7.27
C ALA A 238 -9.54 -11.49 -8.23
N LEU A 239 -8.67 -12.36 -7.73
CA LEU A 239 -8.13 -13.50 -8.49
C LEU A 239 -9.25 -14.44 -8.93
N ASP A 240 -10.14 -14.82 -8.03
CA ASP A 240 -11.30 -15.69 -8.31
C ASP A 240 -12.21 -15.06 -9.38
N ALA A 241 -12.47 -13.75 -9.30
CA ALA A 241 -13.29 -13.04 -10.28
C ALA A 241 -12.61 -12.99 -11.67
N LEU A 242 -11.31 -12.78 -11.71
CA LEU A 242 -10.54 -12.82 -12.95
C LEU A 242 -10.52 -14.23 -13.54
N SER A 243 -10.32 -15.27 -12.70
CA SER A 243 -10.39 -16.68 -13.15
C SER A 243 -11.75 -17.00 -13.81
N VAL A 244 -12.86 -16.61 -13.18
CA VAL A 244 -14.20 -16.76 -13.76
C VAL A 244 -14.33 -16.07 -15.12
N ILE A 245 -13.72 -14.88 -15.29
CA ILE A 245 -13.68 -14.17 -16.57
C ILE A 245 -12.81 -14.93 -17.58
N GLY A 246 -11.65 -15.44 -17.19
CA GLY A 246 -10.75 -16.22 -18.05
C GLY A 246 -11.37 -17.53 -18.51
N ASP A 247 -12.00 -18.28 -17.58
CA ASP A 247 -12.68 -19.55 -17.88
C ASP A 247 -13.83 -19.38 -18.87
N SER A 248 -14.51 -18.23 -18.82
CA SER A 248 -15.59 -17.89 -19.76
C SER A 248 -15.10 -17.41 -21.12
N ALA A 249 -13.83 -17.08 -21.24
CA ALA A 249 -13.20 -16.53 -22.45
C ALA A 249 -11.79 -17.15 -22.68
N PRO A 250 -11.71 -18.42 -23.18
CA PRO A 250 -10.41 -19.11 -23.33
C PRO A 250 -9.40 -18.39 -24.23
N GLU A 251 -9.88 -17.55 -25.14
CA GLU A 251 -9.03 -16.74 -26.03
C GLU A 251 -8.50 -15.46 -25.39
N LEU A 252 -8.84 -15.21 -24.11
CA LEU A 252 -8.40 -14.02 -23.40
C LEU A 252 -6.89 -14.02 -23.20
N LYS A 253 -6.22 -12.98 -23.69
CA LYS A 253 -4.77 -12.76 -23.56
C LYS A 253 -4.51 -11.71 -22.49
N LEU A 254 -4.61 -12.10 -21.25
CA LEU A 254 -4.46 -11.19 -20.09
C LEU A 254 -3.42 -11.71 -19.12
N ARG A 255 -2.43 -10.90 -18.77
CA ARG A 255 -1.43 -11.21 -17.75
C ARG A 255 -1.85 -10.62 -16.41
N VAL A 256 -2.01 -11.47 -15.42
CA VAL A 256 -2.44 -11.11 -14.05
C VAL A 256 -1.33 -11.40 -13.05
N LEU A 257 -1.06 -10.47 -12.14
CA LEU A 257 -0.05 -10.61 -11.11
C LEU A 257 -0.60 -10.22 -9.73
N GLU A 258 -0.37 -11.07 -8.73
CA GLU A 258 -0.56 -10.71 -7.33
C GLU A 258 0.75 -10.21 -6.71
N LEU A 259 0.74 -8.98 -6.17
CA LEU A 259 1.84 -8.44 -5.37
C LEU A 259 1.54 -8.63 -3.87
N VAL A 260 2.49 -9.22 -3.18
CA VAL A 260 2.43 -9.38 -1.72
C VAL A 260 3.63 -8.72 -1.05
N ALA A 261 3.47 -8.33 0.21
CA ALA A 261 4.54 -7.72 0.98
C ALA A 261 5.74 -8.66 1.15
N ARG A 262 6.93 -8.06 1.31
CA ARG A 262 8.19 -8.81 1.39
C ARG A 262 8.20 -9.89 2.47
N ASP A 263 7.66 -9.61 3.64
CA ASP A 263 7.55 -10.55 4.77
C ASP A 263 6.75 -11.81 4.44
N LYS A 264 5.83 -11.74 3.46
CA LYS A 264 5.03 -12.87 2.99
C LYS A 264 5.64 -13.62 1.80
N ALA A 265 6.51 -12.97 1.04
CA ALA A 265 7.12 -13.55 -0.17
C ALA A 265 8.57 -13.99 0.03
N CYS A 266 9.22 -13.58 1.12
CA CYS A 266 10.63 -13.85 1.35
C CYS A 266 10.84 -15.26 1.89
N GLU A 267 11.68 -16.07 1.22
CA GLU A 267 12.05 -17.43 1.66
C GLU A 267 13.10 -17.41 2.79
N TYR A 268 13.87 -16.32 2.92
CA TYR A 268 14.95 -16.19 3.90
C TYR A 268 14.81 -14.87 4.68
N PRO A 269 13.76 -14.73 5.53
CA PRO A 269 13.44 -13.44 6.16
C PRO A 269 14.51 -12.91 7.12
N THR A 270 15.39 -13.78 7.63
CA THR A 270 16.51 -13.42 8.51
C THR A 270 17.79 -13.03 7.77
N ASN A 271 17.85 -13.27 6.46
CA ASN A 271 19.04 -13.01 5.67
C ASN A 271 19.00 -11.58 5.08
N ALA A 272 20.18 -10.99 4.90
CA ALA A 272 20.31 -9.74 4.15
C ALA A 272 20.07 -10.01 2.65
N CYS A 273 19.48 -9.01 1.95
CA CYS A 273 19.22 -9.13 0.51
C CYS A 273 20.45 -8.77 -0.32
N ASN A 274 21.45 -9.63 -0.29
CA ASN A 274 22.66 -9.56 -1.12
C ASN A 274 23.17 -10.98 -1.42
N GLY A 275 24.04 -11.12 -2.42
CA GLY A 275 24.56 -12.41 -2.88
C GLY A 275 25.40 -13.17 -1.86
N ASP A 276 25.99 -12.49 -0.88
CA ASP A 276 26.80 -13.12 0.18
C ASP A 276 25.93 -13.84 1.23
N SER A 277 24.72 -13.30 1.46
CA SER A 277 23.86 -13.73 2.57
C SER A 277 22.63 -14.52 2.11
N CYS A 278 22.14 -14.29 0.87
CA CYS A 278 20.92 -14.90 0.39
C CYS A 278 21.15 -15.66 -0.93
N PRO A 279 20.90 -16.96 -0.98
CA PRO A 279 21.13 -17.77 -2.19
C PRO A 279 20.26 -17.34 -3.38
N LEU A 280 19.07 -16.76 -3.14
CA LEU A 280 18.18 -16.26 -4.18
C LEU A 280 18.57 -14.84 -4.67
N ALA A 281 19.48 -14.18 -3.97
CA ALA A 281 20.06 -12.91 -4.41
C ALA A 281 21.33 -13.12 -5.24
N LYS A 282 22.08 -14.19 -4.97
CA LYS A 282 23.32 -14.53 -5.70
C LYS A 282 23.00 -14.86 -7.16
N GLY A 283 23.63 -14.19 -8.11
CA GLY A 283 23.40 -14.34 -9.56
C GLY A 283 21.95 -14.08 -10.00
N PHE A 284 21.24 -13.23 -9.26
CA PHE A 284 19.83 -12.92 -9.51
C PHE A 284 19.60 -12.39 -10.93
N TYR A 285 20.40 -11.39 -11.35
CA TYR A 285 20.22 -10.74 -12.64
C TYR A 285 20.62 -11.64 -13.82
N ASP A 286 21.49 -12.64 -13.61
CA ASP A 286 21.87 -13.60 -14.64
C ASP A 286 20.72 -14.58 -14.94
N ARG A 287 19.91 -14.90 -13.93
CA ARG A 287 18.78 -15.83 -14.02
C ARG A 287 17.43 -15.16 -14.29
N LEU A 288 17.35 -13.86 -13.98
CA LEU A 288 16.11 -13.07 -14.12
C LEU A 288 15.50 -13.13 -15.54
N PRO A 289 16.27 -13.05 -16.66
CA PRO A 289 15.68 -13.13 -17.99
C PRO A 289 14.92 -14.43 -18.25
N ALA A 290 15.48 -15.58 -17.83
CA ALA A 290 14.83 -16.88 -17.98
C ALA A 290 13.59 -17.01 -17.09
N ALA A 291 13.70 -16.58 -15.82
CA ALA A 291 12.58 -16.56 -14.88
C ALA A 291 11.43 -15.68 -15.38
N ARG A 292 11.75 -14.50 -15.90
CA ARG A 292 10.78 -13.58 -16.49
C ARG A 292 10.11 -14.19 -17.73
N SER A 293 10.88 -14.82 -18.63
CA SER A 293 10.33 -15.44 -19.84
C SER A 293 9.33 -16.55 -19.48
N GLU A 294 9.67 -17.42 -18.53
CA GLU A 294 8.77 -18.49 -18.08
C GLU A 294 7.53 -17.93 -17.40
N ALA A 295 7.70 -16.95 -16.50
CA ALA A 295 6.59 -16.30 -15.81
C ALA A 295 5.57 -15.63 -16.77
N LEU A 296 6.00 -15.20 -17.95
CA LEU A 296 5.11 -14.58 -18.94
C LEU A 296 4.39 -15.60 -19.84
N VAL A 297 4.75 -16.88 -19.77
CA VAL A 297 4.01 -17.98 -20.44
C VAL A 297 2.76 -18.32 -19.64
N ASP A 298 2.85 -18.33 -18.30
CA ASP A 298 1.67 -18.46 -17.43
C ASP A 298 1.03 -17.08 -17.23
N PRO A 299 -0.17 -16.85 -17.76
CA PRO A 299 -0.80 -15.55 -17.71
C PRO A 299 -1.32 -15.18 -16.32
N TRP A 300 -1.37 -16.13 -15.36
CA TRP A 300 -2.05 -15.97 -14.07
C TRP A 300 -1.12 -16.31 -12.90
N LEU A 301 -0.44 -15.30 -12.38
CA LEU A 301 0.54 -15.44 -11.31
C LEU A 301 -0.02 -14.91 -9.99
N ASP A 302 -0.63 -15.80 -9.22
CA ASP A 302 -0.85 -15.59 -7.79
C ASP A 302 0.47 -15.77 -7.01
N GLN A 303 0.42 -15.56 -5.69
CA GLN A 303 1.60 -15.72 -4.83
C GLN A 303 2.26 -17.09 -4.98
N ALA A 304 1.46 -18.17 -5.10
CA ALA A 304 1.96 -19.54 -5.15
C ALA A 304 2.61 -19.84 -6.51
N GLY A 305 1.96 -19.53 -7.61
CA GLY A 305 2.50 -19.72 -8.96
C GLY A 305 3.77 -18.90 -9.20
N LEU A 306 3.77 -17.64 -8.76
CA LEU A 306 4.97 -16.80 -8.84
C LEU A 306 6.14 -17.37 -8.03
N ARG A 307 5.86 -17.88 -6.81
CA ARG A 307 6.87 -18.51 -5.96
C ARG A 307 7.46 -19.76 -6.63
N GLU A 308 6.63 -20.58 -7.25
CA GLU A 308 7.06 -21.78 -7.96
C GLU A 308 8.05 -21.44 -9.10
N VAL A 309 7.69 -20.51 -9.96
CA VAL A 309 8.59 -20.03 -11.04
C VAL A 309 9.88 -19.47 -10.46
N ALA A 310 9.79 -18.61 -9.45
CA ALA A 310 10.95 -17.99 -8.81
C ALA A 310 11.94 -19.02 -8.25
N LEU A 311 11.45 -20.03 -7.54
CA LEU A 311 12.29 -21.07 -6.94
C LEU A 311 12.89 -22.01 -7.97
N ARG A 312 12.17 -22.33 -9.08
CA ARG A 312 12.69 -23.12 -10.20
C ARG A 312 13.91 -22.46 -10.83
N HIS A 313 13.88 -21.14 -10.96
CA HIS A 313 15.00 -20.34 -11.45
C HIS A 313 15.95 -19.84 -10.37
N GLN A 314 15.74 -20.21 -9.11
CA GLN A 314 16.55 -19.77 -7.96
C GLN A 314 16.68 -18.24 -7.86
N VAL A 315 15.61 -17.51 -8.14
CA VAL A 315 15.52 -16.06 -7.97
C VAL A 315 14.57 -15.71 -6.83
N CYS A 316 14.73 -14.51 -6.26
CA CYS A 316 13.87 -14.06 -5.16
C CYS A 316 12.43 -13.82 -5.64
N PRO A 317 11.40 -14.48 -5.06
CA PRO A 317 10.00 -14.29 -5.47
C PRO A 317 9.53 -12.84 -5.34
N TYR A 318 9.93 -12.16 -4.27
CA TYR A 318 9.55 -10.77 -4.05
C TYR A 318 10.08 -9.82 -5.14
N TYR A 319 11.37 -9.94 -5.50
CA TYR A 319 11.95 -9.08 -6.53
C TYR A 319 11.55 -9.49 -7.95
N LEU A 320 11.27 -10.77 -8.19
CA LEU A 320 10.66 -11.22 -9.45
C LEU A 320 9.26 -10.59 -9.60
N SER A 321 8.44 -10.53 -8.53
CA SER A 321 7.12 -9.89 -8.59
C SER A 321 7.20 -8.40 -8.97
N GLN A 322 8.19 -7.68 -8.45
CA GLN A 322 8.38 -6.26 -8.79
C GLN A 322 8.81 -6.06 -10.25
N GLU A 323 9.65 -6.96 -10.77
CA GLU A 323 10.00 -6.96 -12.19
C GLU A 323 8.78 -7.23 -13.06
N LEU A 324 7.98 -8.26 -12.72
CA LEU A 324 6.79 -8.65 -13.48
C LEU A 324 5.66 -7.63 -13.43
N ALA A 325 5.61 -6.74 -12.43
CA ALA A 325 4.66 -5.63 -12.41
C ALA A 325 4.75 -4.74 -13.66
N ARG A 326 5.91 -4.69 -14.33
CA ARG A 326 6.09 -3.96 -15.59
C ARG A 326 5.43 -4.65 -16.77
N TRP A 327 5.29 -5.97 -16.73
CA TRP A 327 4.85 -6.82 -17.85
C TRP A 327 3.41 -7.31 -17.72
N SER A 328 2.81 -7.17 -16.52
CA SER A 328 1.44 -7.60 -16.24
C SER A 328 0.44 -6.53 -16.64
N ASP A 329 -0.73 -6.94 -17.12
CA ASP A 329 -1.83 -6.06 -17.52
C ASP A 329 -2.70 -5.69 -16.34
N VAL A 330 -2.94 -6.65 -15.45
CA VAL A 330 -3.68 -6.48 -14.20
C VAL A 330 -2.76 -6.79 -13.03
N VAL A 331 -2.65 -5.85 -12.09
CA VAL A 331 -1.88 -6.04 -10.86
C VAL A 331 -2.82 -5.93 -9.66
N ILE A 332 -2.86 -7.00 -8.87
CA ILE A 332 -3.64 -7.07 -7.64
C ILE A 332 -2.69 -6.83 -6.46
N ALA A 333 -2.97 -5.83 -5.62
CA ALA A 333 -2.04 -5.43 -4.57
C ALA A 333 -2.74 -4.81 -3.34
N ASP A 334 -1.97 -4.57 -2.28
CA ASP A 334 -2.40 -3.71 -1.16
C ASP A 334 -2.39 -2.23 -1.60
N TYR A 335 -3.19 -1.39 -0.94
CA TYR A 335 -3.26 0.06 -1.19
C TYR A 335 -1.89 0.75 -1.17
N ASN A 336 -0.96 0.29 -0.31
CA ASN A 336 0.36 0.88 -0.15
C ASN A 336 1.16 0.87 -1.46
N TYR A 337 0.95 -0.13 -2.32
CA TYR A 337 1.65 -0.21 -3.60
C TYR A 337 1.37 0.96 -4.56
N TYR A 338 0.24 1.67 -4.36
CA TYR A 338 -0.12 2.83 -5.19
C TYR A 338 -0.23 4.14 -4.41
N PHE A 339 -0.68 4.10 -3.16
CA PHE A 339 -0.99 5.30 -2.38
C PHE A 339 0.09 5.71 -1.37
N ASP A 340 1.06 4.88 -1.02
CA ASP A 340 2.16 5.24 -0.12
C ASP A 340 3.10 6.31 -0.72
N LEU A 341 3.89 6.99 0.10
CA LEU A 341 4.91 7.95 -0.35
C LEU A 341 5.95 7.31 -1.27
N SER A 342 6.32 6.07 -1.00
CA SER A 342 7.28 5.26 -1.76
C SER A 342 6.62 4.18 -2.62
N ALA A 343 5.39 4.41 -3.07
CA ALA A 343 4.57 3.44 -3.79
C ALA A 343 5.19 2.98 -5.10
N LEU A 344 5.48 1.67 -5.21
CA LEU A 344 6.09 1.06 -6.40
C LEU A 344 5.27 1.30 -7.67
N LEU A 345 3.96 0.98 -7.65
CA LEU A 345 3.11 1.08 -8.83
C LEU A 345 2.94 2.53 -9.27
N PHE A 346 2.77 3.46 -8.33
CA PHE A 346 2.68 4.88 -8.66
C PHE A 346 3.98 5.40 -9.26
N GLY A 347 5.13 5.02 -8.68
CA GLY A 347 6.45 5.36 -9.22
C GLY A 347 6.65 4.82 -10.64
N LEU A 348 6.28 3.57 -10.91
CA LEU A 348 6.33 2.98 -12.24
C LEU A 348 5.41 3.70 -13.23
N CYS A 349 4.22 4.12 -12.81
CA CYS A 349 3.31 4.93 -13.65
C CYS A 349 3.96 6.25 -14.07
N GLN A 350 4.56 6.96 -13.13
CA GLN A 350 5.21 8.25 -13.41
C GLN A 350 6.43 8.08 -14.32
N PHE A 351 7.26 7.07 -14.05
CA PHE A 351 8.48 6.81 -14.83
C PHE A 351 8.17 6.38 -16.28
N ASN A 352 7.19 5.48 -16.46
CA ASN A 352 6.85 4.94 -17.78
C ASN A 352 5.72 5.71 -18.47
N GLN A 353 5.14 6.73 -17.81
CA GLN A 353 4.00 7.50 -18.32
C GLN A 353 2.79 6.63 -18.66
N TRP A 354 2.55 5.58 -17.87
CA TRP A 354 1.46 4.66 -18.10
C TRP A 354 0.09 5.30 -17.89
N ARG A 355 -0.80 5.02 -18.80
CA ARG A 355 -2.22 5.33 -18.67
C ARG A 355 -2.93 4.21 -17.95
N VAL A 356 -3.21 4.41 -16.67
CA VAL A 356 -3.74 3.36 -15.79
C VAL A 356 -5.17 3.64 -15.34
N ALA A 357 -5.89 2.56 -15.00
CA ALA A 357 -7.11 2.64 -14.24
C ALA A 357 -6.96 1.88 -12.92
N VAL A 358 -7.58 2.39 -11.86
CA VAL A 358 -7.41 1.88 -10.50
C VAL A 358 -8.76 1.51 -9.91
N LEU A 359 -8.88 0.28 -9.42
CA LEU A 359 -10.00 -0.23 -8.65
C LEU A 359 -9.59 -0.28 -7.17
N VAL A 360 -10.35 0.35 -6.29
CA VAL A 360 -10.08 0.38 -4.83
C VAL A 360 -11.24 -0.32 -4.14
N ASP A 361 -11.03 -1.57 -3.77
CA ASP A 361 -12.02 -2.40 -3.05
C ASP A 361 -12.01 -2.08 -1.56
N GLU A 362 -13.17 -2.22 -0.91
CA GLU A 362 -13.39 -1.86 0.50
C GLU A 362 -12.88 -0.44 0.82
N ALA A 363 -13.21 0.50 -0.07
CA ALA A 363 -12.71 1.87 -0.07
C ALA A 363 -13.04 2.66 1.21
N HIS A 364 -13.96 2.15 2.05
CA HIS A 364 -14.23 2.69 3.37
C HIS A 364 -12.99 2.67 4.29
N ASN A 365 -12.04 1.74 4.05
CA ASN A 365 -10.78 1.67 4.79
C ASN A 365 -9.76 2.72 4.35
N MET A 366 -9.98 3.38 3.20
CA MET A 366 -8.97 4.23 2.58
C MET A 366 -8.58 5.43 3.44
N VAL A 367 -9.52 6.02 4.17
CA VAL A 367 -9.25 7.18 5.03
C VAL A 367 -8.24 6.84 6.12
N GLU A 368 -8.48 5.75 6.86
CA GLU A 368 -7.61 5.35 7.97
C GLU A 368 -6.26 4.84 7.45
N ARG A 369 -6.27 4.04 6.37
CA ARG A 369 -5.05 3.56 5.73
C ARG A 369 -4.18 4.71 5.21
N ALA A 370 -4.78 5.70 4.57
CA ALA A 370 -4.05 6.88 4.09
C ALA A 370 -3.48 7.71 5.25
N ARG A 371 -4.23 7.93 6.33
CA ARG A 371 -3.70 8.56 7.54
C ARG A 371 -2.46 7.85 8.06
N GLN A 372 -2.47 6.51 8.10
CA GLN A 372 -1.33 5.70 8.53
C GLN A 372 -0.12 5.84 7.59
N MET A 373 -0.33 5.76 6.27
CA MET A 373 0.72 5.90 5.26
C MET A 373 1.48 7.23 5.36
N TYR A 374 0.77 8.30 5.74
CA TYR A 374 1.33 9.66 5.81
C TYR A 374 1.62 10.12 7.24
N SER A 375 1.69 9.20 8.19
CA SER A 375 2.09 9.46 9.57
C SER A 375 3.44 8.81 9.88
N ALA A 376 4.16 9.35 10.85
CA ALA A 376 5.40 8.75 11.33
C ALA A 376 5.50 8.87 12.86
N SER A 377 6.14 7.90 13.49
CA SER A 377 6.39 7.94 14.93
C SER A 377 7.80 7.47 15.27
N LEU A 378 8.36 8.00 16.34
CA LEU A 378 9.61 7.54 16.92
C LEU A 378 9.36 7.16 18.40
N ASP A 379 9.93 6.03 18.81
CA ASP A 379 9.81 5.51 20.17
C ASP A 379 11.11 5.68 20.93
N GLN A 380 11.06 6.36 22.10
CA GLN A 380 12.24 6.62 22.92
C GLN A 380 12.88 5.34 23.46
N HIS A 381 12.08 4.29 23.68
CA HIS A 381 12.62 2.99 24.11
C HIS A 381 13.50 2.39 23.04
N ALA A 382 13.01 2.30 21.79
CA ALA A 382 13.77 1.78 20.65
C ALA A 382 15.07 2.58 20.43
N MET A 383 14.98 3.91 20.42
CA MET A 383 16.14 4.78 20.31
C MET A 383 17.18 4.53 21.43
N ASN A 384 16.73 4.31 22.66
CA ASN A 384 17.62 4.00 23.80
C ASN A 384 18.31 2.64 23.63
N GLN A 385 17.63 1.61 23.09
CA GLN A 385 18.26 0.32 22.80
C GLN A 385 19.37 0.49 21.76
N VAL A 386 19.07 1.16 20.66
CA VAL A 386 20.06 1.47 19.62
C VAL A 386 21.26 2.24 20.19
N ARG A 387 21.02 3.22 21.09
CA ARG A 387 22.09 4.02 21.70
C ARG A 387 23.03 3.20 22.59
N LEU A 388 22.55 2.11 23.22
CA LEU A 388 23.36 1.24 24.07
C LEU A 388 24.32 0.38 23.25
N THR A 389 23.91 -0.04 22.05
CA THR A 389 24.66 -0.93 21.14
C THR A 389 25.35 -0.18 20.00
N ALA A 390 25.21 1.15 19.95
CA ALA A 390 25.67 1.98 18.85
C ALA A 390 27.20 1.92 18.66
N PRO A 391 27.69 1.83 17.42
CA PRO A 391 29.09 2.01 17.07
C PRO A 391 29.62 3.41 17.43
N GLU A 392 30.92 3.52 17.73
CA GLU A 392 31.55 4.81 18.12
C GLU A 392 31.27 5.99 17.17
N PRO A 393 31.32 5.83 15.83
CA PRO A 393 31.10 6.96 14.91
C PRO A 393 29.73 7.64 15.08
N ILE A 394 28.68 6.87 15.42
CA ILE A 394 27.31 7.41 15.55
C ILE A 394 26.88 7.70 17.00
N LYS A 395 27.66 7.27 17.98
CA LYS A 395 27.33 7.37 19.41
C LYS A 395 27.11 8.82 19.84
N LYS A 396 27.92 9.74 19.35
CA LYS A 396 27.88 11.16 19.66
C LYS A 396 26.60 11.83 19.13
N SER A 397 26.17 11.48 17.91
CA SER A 397 24.94 11.98 17.31
C SER A 397 23.69 11.44 18.03
N LEU A 398 23.67 10.16 18.40
CA LEU A 398 22.61 9.56 19.22
C LEU A 398 22.53 10.15 20.62
N GLN A 399 23.66 10.48 21.26
CA GLN A 399 23.67 11.16 22.56
C GLN A 399 23.09 12.57 22.46
N ARG A 400 23.40 13.31 21.37
CA ARG A 400 22.81 14.63 21.12
C ARG A 400 21.30 14.51 20.91
N LEU A 401 20.85 13.57 20.08
CA LEU A 401 19.43 13.32 19.85
C LEU A 401 18.69 12.97 21.15
N ASN A 402 19.28 12.10 21.96
CA ASN A 402 18.72 11.73 23.27
C ASN A 402 18.59 12.93 24.21
N ARG A 403 19.54 13.87 24.18
CA ARG A 403 19.46 15.09 25.00
C ARG A 403 18.29 15.97 24.59
N GLU A 404 18.11 16.21 23.28
CA GLU A 404 16.98 16.98 22.76
C GLU A 404 15.63 16.29 23.03
N TRP A 405 15.60 14.95 22.92
CA TRP A 405 14.42 14.16 23.26
C TRP A 405 14.06 14.29 24.74
N ASN A 406 15.06 14.17 25.64
CA ASN A 406 14.85 14.31 27.08
C ASN A 406 14.40 15.74 27.45
N ALA A 407 14.83 16.77 26.72
CA ALA A 407 14.33 18.12 26.90
C ALA A 407 12.82 18.18 26.59
N LEU A 408 12.39 17.70 25.43
CA LEU A 408 10.96 17.62 25.08
C LEU A 408 10.15 16.81 26.10
N HIS A 409 10.72 15.69 26.59
CA HIS A 409 10.07 14.87 27.59
C HIS A 409 9.89 15.61 28.93
N LYS A 410 10.88 16.38 29.38
CA LYS A 410 10.83 17.15 30.63
C LYS A 410 9.88 18.35 30.55
N ASP A 411 9.86 19.04 29.43
CA ASP A 411 9.01 20.23 29.23
C ASP A 411 7.52 19.91 29.19
N GLN A 412 7.17 18.63 28.95
CA GLN A 412 5.79 18.17 28.98
C GLN A 412 5.46 17.53 30.35
N LEU A 413 4.54 18.13 31.11
CA LEU A 413 4.06 17.55 32.38
C LEU A 413 2.96 16.50 32.13
N ALA A 414 2.05 16.76 31.19
CA ALA A 414 0.92 15.88 30.91
C ALA A 414 1.35 14.55 30.25
N PRO A 415 0.63 13.44 30.47
CA PRO A 415 0.89 12.17 29.80
C PRO A 415 0.77 12.25 28.27
N TYR A 416 -0.06 13.15 27.78
CA TYR A 416 -0.27 13.43 26.36
C TYR A 416 -0.38 14.94 26.12
N LYS A 417 0.24 15.40 25.04
CA LYS A 417 0.07 16.78 24.55
C LYS A 417 0.28 16.85 23.05
N ALA A 418 -0.61 17.58 22.37
CA ALA A 418 -0.43 17.96 20.97
C ALA A 418 0.16 19.38 20.90
N TYR A 419 0.98 19.61 19.89
CA TYR A 419 1.70 20.85 19.63
C TYR A 419 1.31 21.43 18.28
N ALA A 420 1.34 22.74 18.18
CA ALA A 420 0.99 23.47 16.95
C ALA A 420 2.05 23.33 15.82
N GLY A 421 3.29 23.00 16.16
CA GLY A 421 4.40 22.88 15.22
C GLY A 421 5.38 21.79 15.63
N THR A 422 6.29 21.49 14.73
CA THR A 422 7.32 20.46 14.90
C THR A 422 8.46 20.95 15.80
N PRO A 423 9.15 20.06 16.53
CA PRO A 423 10.25 20.42 17.44
C PRO A 423 11.56 20.67 16.67
N ALA A 424 11.82 21.89 16.24
CA ALA A 424 12.95 22.24 15.35
C ALA A 424 14.33 21.76 15.83
N LYS A 425 14.65 21.93 17.14
CA LYS A 425 15.94 21.48 17.71
C LYS A 425 16.10 19.97 17.67
N PHE A 426 15.01 19.24 17.95
CA PHE A 426 14.99 17.80 17.86
C PHE A 426 15.19 17.34 16.41
N LEU A 427 14.46 17.93 15.45
CA LEU A 427 14.59 17.60 14.02
C LEU A 427 16.00 17.88 13.48
N ALA A 428 16.61 18.99 13.86
CA ALA A 428 18.01 19.26 13.50
C ALA A 428 18.97 18.18 14.05
N SER A 429 18.74 17.72 15.29
CA SER A 429 19.55 16.64 15.87
C SER A 429 19.25 15.28 15.24
N LEU A 430 17.99 15.03 14.82
CA LEU A 430 17.58 13.84 14.11
C LEU A 430 18.25 13.76 12.74
N ASN A 431 18.28 14.86 11.99
CA ASN A 431 18.94 14.93 10.67
C ASN A 431 20.44 14.68 10.77
N LEU A 432 21.10 15.22 11.79
CA LEU A 432 22.50 14.92 12.06
C LEU A 432 22.75 13.45 12.42
N CYS A 433 21.80 12.83 13.15
CA CYS A 433 21.87 11.42 13.47
C CYS A 433 21.66 10.56 12.21
N VAL A 434 20.69 10.91 11.37
CA VAL A 434 20.44 10.26 10.08
C VAL A 434 21.66 10.33 9.18
N ALA A 435 22.29 11.51 9.08
CA ALA A 435 23.54 11.68 8.30
C ALA A 435 24.65 10.77 8.84
N ALA A 436 24.91 10.79 10.16
CA ALA A 436 25.95 9.96 10.78
C ALA A 436 25.68 8.44 10.62
N CYS A 437 24.42 8.00 10.70
CA CYS A 437 24.06 6.61 10.42
C CYS A 437 24.26 6.27 8.93
N GLY A 438 23.92 7.20 8.05
CA GLY A 438 24.15 7.06 6.62
C GLY A 438 25.64 6.89 6.29
N ASP A 439 26.49 7.75 6.81
CA ASP A 439 27.94 7.67 6.64
C ASP A 439 28.49 6.33 7.20
N TYR A 440 28.02 5.93 8.39
CA TYR A 440 28.42 4.65 8.98
C TYR A 440 28.03 3.44 8.12
N PHE A 441 26.80 3.38 7.59
CA PHE A 441 26.37 2.28 6.73
C PHE A 441 27.08 2.27 5.38
N ASN A 442 27.50 3.42 4.91
CA ASN A 442 28.31 3.54 3.72
C ASN A 442 29.70 2.91 3.91
N ASP A 443 30.34 3.20 5.04
CA ASP A 443 31.66 2.64 5.38
C ASP A 443 31.58 1.17 5.82
N HIS A 444 30.41 0.72 6.31
CA HIS A 444 30.19 -0.62 6.85
C HIS A 444 28.89 -1.27 6.29
N PRO A 445 28.83 -1.58 4.98
CA PRO A 445 27.63 -2.13 4.34
C PRO A 445 27.11 -3.45 4.96
N GLN A 446 28.00 -4.22 5.57
CA GLN A 446 27.66 -5.47 6.29
C GLN A 446 26.89 -5.21 7.59
N ALA A 447 27.00 -4.00 8.17
CA ALA A 447 26.31 -3.64 9.42
C ALA A 447 24.85 -3.25 9.22
N ALA A 448 24.35 -3.23 7.99
CA ALA A 448 23.00 -2.82 7.61
C ALA A 448 21.94 -3.90 7.92
N ASN A 449 21.97 -4.47 9.13
CA ASN A 449 20.95 -5.41 9.61
C ASN A 449 20.74 -5.21 11.10
N GLY A 450 19.46 -5.06 11.52
CA GLY A 450 19.10 -5.02 12.92
C GLY A 450 18.44 -3.71 13.38
N GLU A 451 18.46 -3.49 14.70
CA GLU A 451 17.76 -2.38 15.36
C GLU A 451 18.22 -0.99 14.91
N LEU A 452 19.52 -0.82 14.64
CA LEU A 452 20.07 0.44 14.13
C LEU A 452 19.50 0.81 12.77
N GLN A 453 19.41 -0.15 11.85
CA GLN A 453 18.84 0.08 10.51
C GLN A 453 17.34 0.38 10.59
N SER A 454 16.61 -0.35 11.43
CA SER A 454 15.18 -0.10 11.63
C SER A 454 14.94 1.32 12.16
N PHE A 455 15.69 1.74 13.19
CA PHE A 455 15.63 3.10 13.71
C PHE A 455 16.01 4.14 12.65
N TYR A 456 17.03 3.87 11.83
CA TYR A 456 17.45 4.75 10.76
C TYR A 456 16.34 5.01 9.74
N PHE A 457 15.64 3.97 9.31
CA PHE A 457 14.51 4.12 8.38
C PHE A 457 13.31 4.84 9.03
N GLU A 458 13.02 4.56 10.30
CA GLU A 458 12.01 5.30 11.05
C GLU A 458 12.36 6.79 11.18
N ALA A 459 13.65 7.10 11.42
CA ALA A 459 14.17 8.45 11.52
C ALA A 459 14.08 9.22 10.19
N ILE A 460 14.43 8.57 9.06
CA ILE A 460 14.26 9.13 7.71
C ILE A 460 12.77 9.41 7.44
N GLN A 461 11.90 8.45 7.71
CA GLN A 461 10.45 8.60 7.49
C GLN A 461 9.89 9.74 8.34
N PHE A 462 10.31 9.84 9.61
CA PHE A 462 9.90 10.93 10.49
C PHE A 462 10.37 12.30 9.96
N GLY A 463 11.60 12.39 9.48
CA GLY A 463 12.14 13.60 8.86
C GLY A 463 11.34 14.00 7.61
N ARG A 464 11.07 13.05 6.71
CA ARG A 464 10.26 13.29 5.49
C ARG A 464 8.85 13.79 5.81
N ILE A 465 8.19 13.19 6.80
CA ILE A 465 6.86 13.63 7.22
C ILE A 465 6.94 15.00 7.90
N ALA A 466 8.00 15.30 8.64
CA ALA A 466 8.20 16.61 9.25
C ALA A 466 8.33 17.75 8.21
N GLU A 467 8.96 17.48 7.06
CA GLU A 467 9.06 18.42 5.95
C GLU A 467 7.69 18.70 5.29
N LEU A 468 6.77 17.74 5.38
CA LEU A 468 5.40 17.83 4.82
C LEU A 468 4.38 18.37 5.84
N PHE A 469 4.83 18.76 7.03
CA PHE A 469 3.95 19.17 8.12
C PHE A 469 3.25 20.50 7.80
N ASP A 470 1.91 20.45 7.79
CA ASP A 470 1.03 21.59 7.53
C ASP A 470 -0.21 21.58 8.45
N ALA A 471 -1.24 22.34 8.09
CA ALA A 471 -2.50 22.42 8.81
C ALA A 471 -3.26 21.07 8.92
N HIS A 472 -2.93 20.09 8.08
CA HIS A 472 -3.52 18.74 8.07
C HIS A 472 -2.78 17.75 8.96
N TYR A 473 -1.81 18.22 9.75
CA TYR A 473 -1.04 17.40 10.67
C TYR A 473 -1.22 17.80 12.14
N LEU A 474 -0.93 16.86 13.01
CA LEU A 474 -0.69 17.06 14.43
C LEU A 474 0.69 16.51 14.79
N PHE A 475 1.45 17.27 15.58
CA PHE A 475 2.60 16.71 16.28
C PHE A 475 2.17 16.43 17.72
N ASP A 476 2.28 15.18 18.17
CA ASP A 476 1.93 14.82 19.53
C ASP A 476 3.02 14.02 20.24
N ILE A 477 3.09 14.17 21.54
CA ILE A 477 3.97 13.44 22.44
C ILE A 477 3.10 12.69 23.44
N SER A 478 3.23 11.37 23.45
CA SER A 478 2.62 10.50 24.46
C SER A 478 3.67 9.90 25.38
N LYS A 479 3.45 9.92 26.68
CA LYS A 479 4.31 9.28 27.69
C LYS A 479 3.72 7.96 28.12
N ARG A 480 4.57 6.99 28.38
CA ARG A 480 4.21 5.69 28.93
C ARG A 480 5.26 5.23 29.92
N ASP A 481 4.84 4.51 30.94
CA ASP A 481 5.73 3.88 31.87
C ASP A 481 6.30 2.59 31.29
N VAL A 482 7.63 2.48 31.30
CA VAL A 482 8.37 1.29 30.89
C VAL A 482 9.25 0.89 32.07
N GLY A 483 8.81 -0.07 32.86
CA GLY A 483 9.43 -0.42 34.13
C GLY A 483 9.37 0.75 35.13
N LYS A 484 10.53 1.21 35.59
CA LYS A 484 10.65 2.34 36.52
C LYS A 484 10.85 3.71 35.84
N LYS A 485 10.82 3.78 34.52
CA LYS A 485 11.08 5.01 33.76
C LYS A 485 9.87 5.37 32.91
N ALA A 486 9.50 6.65 32.92
CA ALA A 486 8.58 7.21 31.95
C ALA A 486 9.33 7.50 30.64
N LEU A 487 8.91 6.93 29.54
CA LEU A 487 9.45 7.16 28.20
C LEU A 487 8.38 7.77 27.31
N SER A 488 8.78 8.43 26.24
CA SER A 488 7.85 9.09 25.34
C SER A 488 7.91 8.53 23.91
N ARG A 489 6.79 8.67 23.21
CA ARG A 489 6.66 8.47 21.77
C ARG A 489 6.32 9.80 21.14
N LEU A 490 7.05 10.18 20.11
CA LEU A 490 6.80 11.34 19.25
C LEU A 490 6.04 10.87 18.03
N THR A 491 4.96 11.56 17.65
CA THR A 491 4.16 11.20 16.48
C THR A 491 3.85 12.43 15.64
N LEU A 492 4.14 12.35 14.35
CA LEU A 492 3.63 13.24 13.31
C LEU A 492 2.43 12.54 12.68
N ARG A 493 1.25 13.02 13.00
CA ARG A 493 -0.01 12.36 12.64
C ARG A 493 -0.69 13.12 11.52
N ASN A 494 -0.86 12.46 10.38
CA ASN A 494 -1.73 12.99 9.34
C ASN A 494 -3.20 12.88 9.77
N VAL A 495 -3.93 13.98 9.65
CA VAL A 495 -5.33 14.09 10.03
C VAL A 495 -6.23 14.08 8.81
N VAL A 496 -5.80 14.75 7.74
CA VAL A 496 -6.51 14.84 6.46
C VAL A 496 -5.56 14.46 5.33
N PRO A 497 -5.65 13.23 4.81
CA PRO A 497 -4.73 12.74 3.78
C PRO A 497 -5.02 13.26 2.36
N ALA A 498 -6.00 14.14 2.18
CA ALA A 498 -6.46 14.66 0.89
C ALA A 498 -5.33 15.18 -0.02
N GLY A 499 -4.36 15.91 0.55
CA GLY A 499 -3.23 16.46 -0.20
C GLY A 499 -2.35 15.40 -0.88
N PHE A 500 -2.28 14.20 -0.31
CA PHE A 500 -1.50 13.08 -0.86
C PHE A 500 -2.32 12.16 -1.75
N VAL A 501 -3.58 11.93 -1.39
CA VAL A 501 -4.46 11.00 -2.11
C VAL A 501 -4.94 11.61 -3.43
N ARG A 502 -5.38 12.88 -3.42
CA ARG A 502 -5.91 13.57 -4.62
C ARG A 502 -4.97 13.51 -5.84
N PRO A 503 -3.66 13.80 -5.73
CA PRO A 503 -2.76 13.70 -6.88
C PRO A 503 -2.71 12.29 -7.49
N ARG A 504 -2.80 11.25 -6.66
CA ARG A 504 -2.79 9.85 -7.11
C ARG A 504 -4.10 9.46 -7.78
N LEU A 505 -5.23 9.95 -7.25
CA LEU A 505 -6.55 9.76 -7.88
C LEU A 505 -6.62 10.42 -9.26
N THR A 506 -6.02 11.60 -9.41
CA THR A 506 -6.05 12.38 -10.66
C THR A 506 -5.01 11.94 -11.68
N ALA A 507 -3.93 11.28 -11.25
CA ALA A 507 -2.91 10.74 -12.16
C ALA A 507 -3.41 9.53 -12.97
N ALA A 508 -4.37 8.77 -12.41
CA ALA A 508 -5.00 7.68 -13.14
C ALA A 508 -6.03 8.20 -14.15
N ARG A 509 -6.23 7.47 -15.25
CA ARG A 509 -7.33 7.75 -16.20
C ARG A 509 -8.68 7.72 -15.50
N SER A 510 -8.86 6.76 -14.61
CA SER A 510 -10.04 6.64 -13.75
C SER A 510 -9.67 5.90 -12.48
N THR A 511 -10.21 6.35 -11.35
CA THR A 511 -10.15 5.60 -10.09
C THR A 511 -11.57 5.30 -9.64
N VAL A 512 -11.87 4.03 -9.42
CA VAL A 512 -13.16 3.56 -8.92
C VAL A 512 -12.99 3.08 -7.49
N LEU A 513 -13.52 3.84 -6.55
CA LEU A 513 -13.55 3.47 -5.13
C LEU A 513 -14.92 2.86 -4.82
N PHE A 514 -14.95 1.62 -4.36
CA PHE A 514 -16.21 0.94 -4.12
C PHE A 514 -16.22 0.20 -2.78
N SER A 515 -17.38 0.17 -2.15
CA SER A 515 -17.62 -0.52 -0.88
C SER A 515 -19.12 -0.61 -0.60
N ALA A 516 -19.49 -1.44 0.38
CA ALA A 516 -20.85 -1.51 0.88
C ALA A 516 -21.25 -0.28 1.74
N THR A 517 -20.26 0.45 2.26
CA THR A 517 -20.46 1.52 3.26
C THR A 517 -19.64 2.75 2.90
N LEU A 518 -20.19 3.65 2.09
CA LEU A 518 -19.57 4.91 1.68
C LEU A 518 -20.43 6.13 2.03
N ASN A 519 -21.30 5.98 3.01
CA ASN A 519 -22.14 7.07 3.51
C ASN A 519 -21.55 7.64 4.82
N PRO A 520 -21.50 8.99 5.01
CA PRO A 520 -21.96 10.03 4.09
C PRO A 520 -20.89 10.43 3.06
N ARG A 521 -21.34 10.84 1.87
CA ARG A 521 -20.44 11.18 0.72
C ARG A 521 -19.42 12.27 1.03
N HIS A 522 -19.84 13.32 1.75
CA HIS A 522 -18.96 14.46 2.08
C HIS A 522 -17.76 14.03 2.95
N TYR A 523 -17.92 13.07 3.84
CA TYR A 523 -16.83 12.54 4.67
C TYR A 523 -15.66 12.01 3.82
N TYR A 524 -15.96 11.21 2.80
CA TYR A 524 -14.93 10.66 1.90
C TYR A 524 -14.38 11.75 0.96
N ARG A 525 -15.25 12.61 0.43
CA ARG A 525 -14.85 13.73 -0.42
C ARG A 525 -13.80 14.60 0.27
N ASP A 526 -14.09 15.01 1.50
CA ASP A 526 -13.28 15.96 2.24
C ASP A 526 -11.96 15.33 2.73
N LEU A 527 -12.01 14.08 3.22
CA LEU A 527 -10.81 13.41 3.76
C LEU A 527 -9.90 12.81 2.68
N LEU A 528 -10.45 12.34 1.57
CA LEU A 528 -9.65 11.79 0.46
C LEU A 528 -9.32 12.84 -0.61
N GLY A 529 -9.91 14.03 -0.53
CA GLY A 529 -9.69 15.06 -1.52
C GLY A 529 -10.19 14.67 -2.91
N LEU A 530 -11.37 14.04 -2.99
CA LEU A 530 -11.90 13.56 -4.27
C LEU A 530 -12.01 14.71 -5.28
N PRO A 531 -11.69 14.47 -6.58
CA PRO A 531 -11.88 15.46 -7.63
C PRO A 531 -13.33 15.96 -7.69
N ASP A 532 -13.51 17.24 -8.04
CA ASP A 532 -14.83 17.88 -8.02
C ASP A 532 -15.83 17.25 -9.01
N ASN A 533 -15.31 16.66 -10.09
CA ASN A 533 -16.09 15.93 -11.09
C ASN A 533 -16.30 14.45 -10.76
N THR A 534 -16.05 14.02 -9.52
CA THR A 534 -16.24 12.64 -9.07
C THR A 534 -17.70 12.23 -9.24
N ALA A 535 -17.93 11.13 -9.95
CA ALA A 535 -19.25 10.53 -10.06
C ALA A 535 -19.59 9.72 -8.80
N TRP A 536 -20.87 9.69 -8.46
CA TRP A 536 -21.38 8.93 -7.32
C TRP A 536 -22.52 8.02 -7.78
N VAL A 537 -22.47 6.76 -7.35
CA VAL A 537 -23.56 5.80 -7.56
C VAL A 537 -23.88 5.08 -6.25
N ASP A 538 -25.15 5.08 -5.90
CA ASP A 538 -25.70 4.21 -4.86
C ASP A 538 -26.45 3.10 -5.57
N VAL A 539 -25.90 1.90 -5.49
CA VAL A 539 -26.50 0.71 -6.11
C VAL A 539 -27.57 0.17 -5.17
N GLU A 540 -28.76 -0.03 -5.70
CA GLU A 540 -29.85 -0.61 -4.94
C GLU A 540 -29.49 -2.01 -4.41
N SER A 541 -29.95 -2.29 -3.19
CA SER A 541 -29.75 -3.61 -2.58
C SER A 541 -30.48 -4.69 -3.37
N PRO A 542 -29.84 -5.84 -3.64
CA PRO A 542 -30.56 -6.98 -4.22
C PRO A 542 -31.49 -7.64 -3.21
N PHE A 543 -31.41 -7.24 -1.96
CA PHE A 543 -32.18 -7.82 -0.86
C PHE A 543 -33.46 -7.02 -0.60
N GLN A 544 -34.50 -7.73 -0.24
CA GLN A 544 -35.80 -7.16 0.08
C GLN A 544 -35.95 -6.97 1.59
N ARG A 545 -36.80 -6.01 1.99
CA ARG A 545 -37.13 -5.79 3.40
C ARG A 545 -37.57 -7.06 4.13
N SER A 546 -38.35 -7.93 3.45
CA SER A 546 -38.83 -9.19 4.00
C SER A 546 -37.75 -10.20 4.40
N GLN A 547 -36.50 -9.96 3.99
CA GLN A 547 -35.37 -10.82 4.32
C GLN A 547 -34.66 -10.39 5.62
N LEU A 548 -34.70 -9.11 5.98
CA LEU A 548 -34.00 -8.57 7.17
C LEU A 548 -34.99 -7.78 8.03
N ASP A 549 -35.27 -8.32 9.21
CA ASP A 549 -36.06 -7.63 10.22
C ASP A 549 -35.16 -6.80 11.12
N VAL A 550 -35.28 -5.47 11.05
CA VAL A 550 -34.41 -4.56 11.80
C VAL A 550 -35.20 -3.87 12.90
N HIS A 551 -34.77 -4.07 14.13
CA HIS A 551 -35.40 -3.49 15.31
C HIS A 551 -34.50 -2.48 16.00
N ILE A 552 -35.00 -1.27 16.24
CA ILE A 552 -34.33 -0.26 17.10
C ILE A 552 -34.85 -0.43 18.54
N VAL A 553 -33.96 -0.81 19.45
CA VAL A 553 -34.24 -1.00 20.87
C VAL A 553 -33.81 0.25 21.63
N SER A 554 -34.61 1.32 21.50
CA SER A 554 -34.29 2.64 22.07
C SER A 554 -34.49 2.76 23.59
N ARG A 555 -35.16 1.80 24.22
CA ARG A 555 -35.39 1.75 25.66
C ARG A 555 -34.11 1.39 26.46
N ILE A 556 -33.04 0.94 25.79
CA ILE A 556 -31.78 0.57 26.39
C ILE A 556 -30.73 1.58 25.95
N SER A 557 -29.95 2.12 26.89
CA SER A 557 -28.82 3.00 26.58
C SER A 557 -27.49 2.32 26.89
N THR A 558 -26.60 2.23 25.88
CA THR A 558 -25.27 1.64 26.03
C THR A 558 -24.19 2.67 26.33
N ARG A 559 -24.56 3.91 26.67
CA ARG A 559 -23.65 4.97 27.12
C ARG A 559 -22.87 4.52 28.35
N TYR A 560 -21.60 4.94 28.46
CA TYR A 560 -20.73 4.49 29.54
C TYR A 560 -21.38 4.60 30.94
N THR A 561 -22.05 5.71 31.23
CA THR A 561 -22.76 5.96 32.48
C THR A 561 -23.96 5.06 32.70
N HIS A 562 -24.55 4.46 31.70
CA HIS A 562 -25.75 3.61 31.77
C HIS A 562 -25.43 2.12 31.57
N ARG A 563 -24.16 1.74 31.37
CA ARG A 563 -23.78 0.34 31.07
C ARG A 563 -24.26 -0.65 32.10
N GLN A 564 -24.06 -0.34 33.40
CA GLN A 564 -24.48 -1.27 34.44
C GLN A 564 -25.99 -1.52 34.42
N ALA A 565 -26.79 -0.49 34.19
CA ALA A 565 -28.25 -0.60 34.10
C ALA A 565 -28.71 -1.31 32.82
N SER A 566 -27.87 -1.35 31.76
CA SER A 566 -28.18 -1.97 30.49
C SER A 566 -27.96 -3.49 30.45
N LEU A 567 -27.18 -4.07 31.39
CA LEU A 567 -26.79 -5.49 31.36
C LEU A 567 -28.00 -6.43 31.36
N ALA A 568 -28.87 -6.34 32.38
CA ALA A 568 -30.02 -7.21 32.51
C ALA A 568 -31.03 -7.04 31.35
N PRO A 569 -31.40 -5.82 30.91
CA PRO A 569 -32.26 -5.64 29.74
C PRO A 569 -31.66 -6.23 28.43
N ILE A 570 -30.34 -6.15 28.23
CA ILE A 570 -29.68 -6.76 27.07
C ILE A 570 -29.75 -8.29 27.15
N VAL A 571 -29.37 -8.88 28.29
CA VAL A 571 -29.43 -10.33 28.49
C VAL A 571 -30.82 -10.87 28.26
N GLN A 572 -31.85 -10.21 28.81
CA GLN A 572 -33.24 -10.58 28.58
C GLN A 572 -33.61 -10.53 27.11
N LEU A 573 -33.25 -9.48 26.39
CA LEU A 573 -33.53 -9.33 24.96
C LEU A 573 -32.83 -10.43 24.13
N LEU A 574 -31.58 -10.77 24.44
CA LEU A 574 -30.85 -11.85 23.76
C LEU A 574 -31.54 -13.20 23.97
N ALA A 575 -31.95 -13.48 25.22
CA ALA A 575 -32.61 -14.71 25.57
C ALA A 575 -34.01 -14.84 24.94
N GLU A 576 -34.82 -13.78 24.97
CA GLU A 576 -36.13 -13.73 24.31
C GLU A 576 -36.03 -13.98 22.81
N GLN A 577 -35.10 -13.31 22.13
CA GLN A 577 -34.92 -13.50 20.69
C GLN A 577 -34.42 -14.90 20.37
N PHE A 578 -33.47 -15.44 21.13
CA PHE A 578 -32.98 -16.80 20.93
C PHE A 578 -34.07 -17.85 21.17
N GLN A 579 -34.93 -17.69 22.19
CA GLN A 579 -36.04 -18.59 22.46
C GLN A 579 -37.12 -18.51 21.39
N ALA A 580 -37.42 -17.30 20.88
CA ALA A 580 -38.41 -17.10 19.81
C ALA A 580 -37.95 -17.69 18.47
N ARG A 581 -36.67 -17.64 18.18
CA ARG A 581 -36.07 -18.18 16.95
C ARG A 581 -34.67 -18.76 17.26
N PRO A 582 -34.59 -20.04 17.68
CA PRO A 582 -33.30 -20.69 17.90
C PRO A 582 -32.44 -20.74 16.64
N GLY A 583 -31.13 -20.49 16.78
CA GLY A 583 -30.16 -20.49 15.68
C GLY A 583 -28.86 -19.77 16.07
N ASN A 584 -28.06 -19.38 15.09
CA ASN A 584 -26.78 -18.74 15.31
C ASN A 584 -26.87 -17.23 15.27
N TYR A 585 -26.33 -16.57 16.29
CA TYR A 585 -26.32 -15.12 16.45
C TYR A 585 -24.94 -14.60 16.76
N LEU A 586 -24.65 -13.35 16.36
CA LEU A 586 -23.49 -12.56 16.80
C LEU A 586 -23.97 -11.39 17.66
N ALA A 587 -23.39 -11.23 18.84
CA ALA A 587 -23.65 -10.09 19.72
C ALA A 587 -22.41 -9.20 19.81
N PHE A 588 -22.53 -7.94 19.38
CA PHE A 588 -21.42 -6.98 19.29
C PHE A 588 -21.49 -5.92 20.39
N PHE A 589 -20.36 -5.73 21.08
CA PHE A 589 -20.20 -4.79 22.17
C PHE A 589 -19.11 -3.76 21.91
N SER A 590 -19.11 -2.64 22.65
CA SER A 590 -18.14 -1.57 22.50
C SER A 590 -16.76 -1.87 23.09
N SER A 591 -16.63 -2.84 23.98
CA SER A 591 -15.39 -3.23 24.66
C SER A 591 -15.43 -4.66 25.18
N PHE A 592 -14.26 -5.25 25.42
CA PHE A 592 -14.14 -6.57 26.04
C PHE A 592 -14.75 -6.62 27.46
N ASP A 593 -14.59 -5.56 28.24
CA ASP A 593 -15.11 -5.52 29.61
C ASP A 593 -16.65 -5.51 29.61
N TYR A 594 -17.27 -4.80 28.67
CA TYR A 594 -18.72 -4.78 28.52
C TYR A 594 -19.27 -6.13 28.00
N LEU A 595 -18.58 -6.71 27.01
CA LEU A 595 -18.85 -8.04 26.49
C LEU A 595 -18.83 -9.07 27.62
N GLN A 596 -17.78 -9.07 28.44
CA GLN A 596 -17.60 -10.02 29.54
C GLN A 596 -18.69 -9.91 30.59
N GLN A 597 -19.06 -8.70 31.02
CA GLN A 597 -20.12 -8.48 32.00
C GLN A 597 -21.48 -9.02 31.49
N VAL A 598 -21.80 -8.79 30.22
CA VAL A 598 -23.04 -9.33 29.62
C VAL A 598 -22.99 -10.85 29.51
N ALA A 599 -21.85 -11.41 29.10
CA ALA A 599 -21.66 -12.85 28.97
C ALA A 599 -21.73 -13.59 30.32
N GLU A 600 -21.13 -13.03 31.37
CA GLU A 600 -21.21 -13.59 32.73
C GLU A 600 -22.64 -13.58 33.26
N LEU A 601 -23.36 -12.48 33.08
CA LEU A 601 -24.76 -12.40 33.50
C LEU A 601 -25.66 -13.36 32.69
N MET A 602 -25.41 -13.49 31.37
CA MET A 602 -26.13 -14.43 30.51
C MET A 602 -25.90 -15.88 30.94
N ALA A 603 -24.65 -16.27 31.26
CA ALA A 603 -24.32 -17.59 31.76
C ALA A 603 -24.99 -17.93 33.09
N ALA A 604 -25.10 -16.90 33.97
CA ALA A 604 -25.73 -17.07 35.28
C ALA A 604 -27.27 -17.19 35.20
N THR A 605 -27.90 -16.47 34.28
CA THR A 605 -29.37 -16.38 34.22
C THR A 605 -30.00 -17.28 33.17
N HIS A 606 -29.28 -17.61 32.09
CA HIS A 606 -29.74 -18.44 30.97
C HIS A 606 -28.68 -19.50 30.58
N PRO A 607 -28.24 -20.39 31.50
CA PRO A 607 -27.22 -21.39 31.24
C PRO A 607 -27.55 -22.39 30.15
N GLN A 608 -28.83 -22.52 29.76
CA GLN A 608 -29.31 -23.39 28.70
C GLN A 608 -28.99 -22.85 27.28
N ILE A 609 -28.65 -21.57 27.12
CA ILE A 609 -28.32 -20.97 25.82
C ILE A 609 -26.83 -21.14 25.56
N PRO A 610 -26.42 -21.89 24.50
CA PRO A 610 -25.03 -22.03 24.16
C PRO A 610 -24.40 -20.68 23.78
N MET A 611 -23.26 -20.38 24.34
CA MET A 611 -22.54 -19.16 24.01
C MET A 611 -21.03 -19.35 23.97
N TRP A 612 -20.36 -18.49 23.22
CA TRP A 612 -18.89 -18.39 23.18
C TRP A 612 -18.46 -16.95 22.97
N GLN A 613 -17.28 -16.62 23.39
CA GLN A 613 -16.84 -15.24 23.43
C GLN A 613 -15.46 -15.03 22.85
N GLN A 614 -15.25 -13.87 22.24
CA GLN A 614 -13.97 -13.39 21.77
C GLN A 614 -13.10 -13.01 22.97
N SER A 615 -11.84 -13.51 23.02
CA SER A 615 -10.84 -13.07 23.98
C SER A 615 -9.90 -11.99 23.42
N ARG A 616 -9.21 -11.27 24.30
CA ARG A 616 -8.18 -10.31 23.89
C ARG A 616 -6.97 -11.06 23.29
N GLY A 617 -6.44 -10.56 22.19
CA GLY A 617 -5.23 -11.09 21.59
C GLY A 617 -5.36 -12.50 21.00
N MET A 618 -6.58 -12.93 20.61
CA MET A 618 -6.80 -14.23 19.96
C MET A 618 -5.83 -14.47 18.81
N ALA A 619 -5.16 -15.63 18.84
CA ALA A 619 -4.38 -16.13 17.70
C ALA A 619 -5.29 -16.47 16.51
N GLU A 620 -4.73 -16.62 15.31
CA GLU A 620 -5.51 -16.93 14.12
C GLU A 620 -6.26 -18.26 14.22
N ALA A 621 -5.61 -19.28 14.82
CA ALA A 621 -6.23 -20.59 15.07
C ALA A 621 -7.47 -20.47 15.98
N ASP A 622 -7.41 -19.63 17.02
CA ASP A 622 -8.53 -19.42 17.94
C ASP A 622 -9.67 -18.65 17.27
N ARG A 623 -9.35 -17.72 16.37
CA ARG A 623 -10.35 -17.03 15.55
C ARG A 623 -11.07 -17.97 14.63
N GLN A 624 -10.33 -18.89 13.99
CA GLN A 624 -10.94 -19.91 13.15
C GLN A 624 -11.82 -20.85 13.98
N ALA A 625 -11.35 -21.31 15.13
CA ALA A 625 -12.14 -22.13 16.05
C ALA A 625 -13.41 -21.43 16.55
N PHE A 626 -13.39 -20.10 16.72
CA PHE A 626 -14.59 -19.30 17.02
C PHE A 626 -15.59 -19.35 15.87
N LEU A 627 -15.13 -19.20 14.62
CA LEU A 627 -15.98 -19.21 13.42
C LEU A 627 -16.51 -20.60 13.08
N ASP A 628 -15.75 -21.66 13.36
CA ASP A 628 -16.15 -23.05 13.09
C ASP A 628 -17.33 -23.53 13.96
N ARG A 629 -17.61 -22.80 15.04
CA ARG A 629 -18.82 -23.05 15.85
C ARG A 629 -20.13 -22.66 15.16
N PHE A 630 -20.05 -21.81 14.12
CA PHE A 630 -21.22 -21.40 13.34
C PHE A 630 -21.42 -22.38 12.18
N THR A 631 -22.08 -23.52 12.47
CA THR A 631 -22.53 -24.47 11.44
C THR A 631 -24.02 -24.29 11.12
N PRO A 632 -24.54 -24.80 10.02
CA PRO A 632 -25.97 -24.73 9.73
C PRO A 632 -26.87 -25.41 10.79
N GLU A 633 -26.32 -26.40 11.51
CA GLU A 633 -27.02 -27.18 12.52
C GLU A 633 -26.81 -26.66 13.95
N SER A 634 -25.83 -25.80 14.15
CA SER A 634 -25.54 -25.26 15.49
C SER A 634 -26.53 -24.16 15.88
N GLN A 635 -26.64 -23.97 17.18
CA GLN A 635 -27.46 -22.92 17.78
C GLN A 635 -26.69 -22.29 18.93
N GLY A 636 -26.57 -20.95 18.95
CA GLY A 636 -25.90 -20.24 20.02
C GLY A 636 -25.59 -18.79 19.69
N ILE A 637 -24.98 -18.11 20.65
CA ILE A 637 -24.65 -16.70 20.54
C ILE A 637 -23.14 -16.51 20.69
N GLY A 638 -22.48 -16.03 19.64
CA GLY A 638 -21.09 -15.60 19.67
C GLY A 638 -20.98 -14.14 20.11
N PHE A 639 -20.21 -13.88 21.17
CA PHE A 639 -19.99 -12.54 21.69
C PHE A 639 -18.69 -11.96 21.15
N ALA A 640 -18.73 -10.78 20.53
CA ALA A 640 -17.59 -10.13 19.91
C ALA A 640 -17.56 -8.62 20.17
N VAL A 641 -16.38 -8.01 20.00
CA VAL A 641 -16.22 -6.56 20.05
C VAL A 641 -16.41 -5.97 18.65
N LEU A 642 -17.27 -4.95 18.54
CA LEU A 642 -17.51 -4.26 17.27
C LEU A 642 -16.25 -3.55 16.78
N GLY A 643 -15.91 -3.73 15.50
CA GLY A 643 -14.66 -3.23 14.91
C GLY A 643 -13.44 -4.12 15.19
N GLY A 644 -13.64 -5.27 15.87
CA GLY A 644 -12.63 -6.33 15.98
C GLY A 644 -12.66 -7.31 14.78
N ALA A 645 -11.93 -8.41 14.92
CA ALA A 645 -11.74 -9.41 13.87
C ALA A 645 -13.04 -10.03 13.30
N PHE A 646 -14.13 -9.99 14.04
CA PHE A 646 -15.43 -10.59 13.66
C PHE A 646 -16.45 -9.56 13.12
N GLY A 647 -16.13 -8.26 13.18
CA GLY A 647 -16.98 -7.21 12.59
C GLY A 647 -16.84 -7.11 11.08
N GLU A 648 -15.67 -7.52 10.54
CA GLU A 648 -15.36 -7.42 9.13
C GLU A 648 -14.64 -8.69 8.63
N GLY A 649 -14.83 -9.05 7.35
CA GLY A 649 -14.07 -10.11 6.69
C GLY A 649 -14.49 -11.55 7.02
N ILE A 650 -15.60 -11.78 7.75
CA ILE A 650 -16.17 -13.10 7.99
C ILE A 650 -17.29 -13.38 6.99
N ASP A 651 -17.46 -14.65 6.62
CA ASP A 651 -18.53 -15.10 5.73
C ASP A 651 -19.25 -16.31 6.36
N LEU A 652 -20.51 -16.07 6.78
CA LEU A 652 -21.36 -17.04 7.45
C LEU A 652 -22.73 -17.09 6.76
N PRO A 653 -22.83 -17.67 5.54
CA PRO A 653 -24.05 -17.67 4.76
C PRO A 653 -25.15 -18.58 5.34
N GLY A 654 -26.40 -18.24 5.05
CA GLY A 654 -27.56 -19.04 5.39
C GLY A 654 -27.77 -19.24 6.91
N ALA A 655 -28.07 -20.46 7.32
CA ALA A 655 -28.32 -20.81 8.71
C ALA A 655 -27.09 -20.67 9.64
N ARG A 656 -25.88 -20.46 9.07
CA ARG A 656 -24.68 -20.20 9.87
C ARG A 656 -24.74 -18.89 10.65
N LEU A 657 -25.54 -17.89 10.20
CA LEU A 657 -25.80 -16.66 10.94
C LEU A 657 -27.17 -16.10 10.60
N ILE A 658 -28.12 -16.23 11.52
CA ILE A 658 -29.49 -15.75 11.32
C ILE A 658 -29.79 -14.44 12.03
N GLY A 659 -28.88 -13.88 12.80
CA GLY A 659 -29.11 -12.58 13.40
C GLY A 659 -27.90 -11.94 14.07
N ALA A 660 -28.00 -10.64 14.31
CA ALA A 660 -27.00 -9.86 14.99
C ALA A 660 -27.61 -8.91 16.02
N PHE A 661 -26.99 -8.84 17.19
CA PHE A 661 -27.27 -7.86 18.23
C PHE A 661 -26.12 -6.84 18.26
N ILE A 662 -26.43 -5.57 18.13
CA ILE A 662 -25.43 -4.50 18.10
C ILE A 662 -25.68 -3.55 19.26
N ALA A 663 -25.02 -3.85 20.39
CA ALA A 663 -25.16 -3.10 21.64
C ALA A 663 -24.15 -1.95 21.72
N THR A 664 -24.08 -1.13 20.69
CA THR A 664 -23.19 0.04 20.59
C THR A 664 -23.38 0.79 19.27
N LEU A 665 -23.04 2.08 19.25
CA LEU A 665 -22.88 2.84 17.99
C LEU A 665 -21.51 2.65 17.35
N GLY A 666 -20.64 1.79 17.86
CA GLY A 666 -19.30 1.58 17.31
C GLY A 666 -18.34 2.77 17.47
N LEU A 667 -18.69 3.74 18.30
CA LEU A 667 -17.88 4.94 18.49
C LEU A 667 -16.47 4.58 18.98
N ALA A 668 -15.46 5.25 18.43
CA ALA A 668 -14.09 5.12 18.87
C ALA A 668 -13.96 5.49 20.36
N GLN A 669 -12.98 4.92 21.04
CA GLN A 669 -12.72 5.23 22.45
C GLN A 669 -12.37 6.70 22.61
N ILE A 670 -12.97 7.35 23.61
CA ILE A 670 -12.59 8.71 24.01
C ILE A 670 -11.18 8.64 24.62
N ASN A 671 -10.24 9.26 23.94
CA ASN A 671 -8.86 9.39 24.39
C ASN A 671 -8.28 10.73 23.91
N PRO A 672 -7.15 11.18 24.45
CA PRO A 672 -6.58 12.48 24.11
C PRO A 672 -6.31 12.65 22.60
N VAL A 673 -5.90 11.60 21.89
CA VAL A 673 -5.65 11.65 20.44
C VAL A 673 -6.94 11.92 19.68
N ASN A 674 -7.99 11.16 19.95
CA ASN A 674 -9.29 11.33 19.28
C ASN A 674 -9.93 12.70 19.61
N GLU A 675 -9.72 13.23 20.80
CA GLU A 675 -10.18 14.59 21.13
C GLU A 675 -9.42 15.67 20.36
N GLN A 676 -8.10 15.49 20.09
CA GLN A 676 -7.35 16.39 19.20
C GLN A 676 -7.83 16.26 17.75
N LEU A 677 -8.09 15.04 17.26
CA LEU A 677 -8.70 14.81 15.95
C LEU A 677 -10.04 15.53 15.84
N LYS A 678 -10.92 15.36 16.85
CA LYS A 678 -12.23 16.03 16.89
C LYS A 678 -12.09 17.56 16.83
N GLN A 679 -11.18 18.14 17.60
CA GLN A 679 -10.92 19.58 17.56
C GLN A 679 -10.46 20.03 16.16
N ARG A 680 -9.53 19.28 15.56
CA ARG A 680 -9.03 19.61 14.21
C ARG A 680 -10.13 19.45 13.14
N MET A 681 -10.95 18.41 13.19
CA MET A 681 -12.09 18.24 12.30
C MET A 681 -13.16 19.32 12.49
N SER A 682 -13.37 19.81 13.74
CA SER A 682 -14.24 20.96 13.97
C SER A 682 -13.73 22.22 13.30
N LEU A 683 -12.42 22.48 13.38
CA LEU A 683 -11.78 23.64 12.75
C LEU A 683 -11.84 23.58 11.22
N LEU A 684 -11.62 22.41 10.64
CA LEU A 684 -11.52 22.25 9.17
C LEU A 684 -12.89 22.09 8.51
N PHE A 685 -13.84 21.39 9.15
CA PHE A 685 -15.09 20.96 8.52
C PHE A 685 -16.35 21.30 9.34
N GLY A 686 -16.21 21.96 10.50
CA GLY A 686 -17.33 22.32 11.36
C GLY A 686 -18.05 21.14 12.06
N ALA A 687 -17.59 19.88 11.87
CA ALA A 687 -18.30 18.67 12.26
C ALA A 687 -17.38 17.64 12.98
N GLY A 688 -16.63 18.11 13.98
CA GLY A 688 -15.57 17.31 14.62
C GLY A 688 -16.05 15.98 15.22
N TYR A 689 -17.18 15.96 15.91
CA TYR A 689 -17.74 14.74 16.49
C TYR A 689 -18.14 13.73 15.39
N ASP A 690 -18.77 14.21 14.34
CA ASP A 690 -19.26 13.35 13.25
C ASP A 690 -18.10 12.67 12.52
N TYR A 691 -17.06 13.44 12.17
CA TYR A 691 -15.89 12.94 11.43
C TYR A 691 -14.99 12.01 12.26
N THR A 692 -14.94 12.22 13.57
CA THR A 692 -14.03 11.44 14.45
C THR A 692 -14.71 10.21 15.04
N TYR A 693 -15.98 10.34 15.41
CA TYR A 693 -16.68 9.30 16.18
C TYR A 693 -17.86 8.71 15.43
N LEU A 694 -18.81 9.55 14.95
CA LEU A 694 -20.10 9.08 14.47
C LEU A 694 -19.97 8.31 13.13
N TYR A 695 -19.38 8.92 12.10
CA TYR A 695 -19.29 8.29 10.77
C TYR A 695 -18.47 6.99 10.80
N PRO A 696 -17.25 6.94 11.39
CA PRO A 696 -16.52 5.69 11.51
C PRO A 696 -17.24 4.64 12.39
N GLY A 697 -18.00 5.08 13.39
CA GLY A 697 -18.79 4.19 14.24
C GLY A 697 -19.94 3.54 13.48
N MET A 698 -20.75 4.35 12.81
CA MET A 698 -21.90 3.87 12.04
C MET A 698 -21.48 2.96 10.87
N GLN A 699 -20.33 3.23 10.26
CA GLN A 699 -19.74 2.33 9.25
C GLN A 699 -19.56 0.92 9.80
N LYS A 700 -19.01 0.77 11.01
CA LYS A 700 -18.79 -0.53 11.67
C LYS A 700 -20.14 -1.22 11.98
N VAL A 701 -21.14 -0.44 12.42
CA VAL A 701 -22.49 -0.95 12.68
C VAL A 701 -23.11 -1.55 11.42
N VAL A 702 -23.08 -0.81 10.31
CA VAL A 702 -23.64 -1.27 9.03
C VAL A 702 -22.90 -2.49 8.50
N GLN A 703 -21.56 -2.55 8.67
CA GLN A 703 -20.75 -3.70 8.26
C GLN A 703 -21.08 -4.95 9.07
N ALA A 704 -21.23 -4.84 10.39
CA ALA A 704 -21.57 -5.96 11.26
C ALA A 704 -22.98 -6.49 10.97
N ALA A 705 -23.95 -5.59 10.82
CA ALA A 705 -25.33 -5.96 10.44
C ALA A 705 -25.40 -6.60 9.05
N GLY A 706 -24.60 -6.12 8.10
CA GLY A 706 -24.55 -6.65 6.73
C GLY A 706 -23.97 -8.07 6.62
N ARG A 707 -23.62 -8.72 7.74
CA ARG A 707 -23.21 -10.14 7.77
C ARG A 707 -24.40 -11.09 7.79
N VAL A 708 -25.57 -10.62 8.22
CA VAL A 708 -26.75 -11.45 8.42
C VAL A 708 -27.39 -11.89 7.09
N ILE A 709 -27.35 -11.04 6.07
CA ILE A 709 -27.90 -11.35 4.74
C ILE A 709 -26.77 -11.37 3.73
N ARG A 710 -26.59 -12.52 3.06
CA ARG A 710 -25.54 -12.78 2.06
C ARG A 710 -26.09 -13.30 0.74
N GLY A 711 -27.18 -14.04 0.79
CA GLY A 711 -27.83 -14.67 -0.34
C GLY A 711 -29.30 -14.23 -0.50
N GLN A 712 -29.88 -14.60 -1.63
CA GLN A 712 -31.29 -14.27 -1.92
C GLN A 712 -32.29 -15.03 -1.02
N ASP A 713 -31.89 -16.18 -0.49
CA ASP A 713 -32.72 -17.02 0.36
C ASP A 713 -32.50 -16.75 1.86
N ASP A 714 -31.50 -15.93 2.22
CA ASP A 714 -31.22 -15.61 3.62
C ASP A 714 -32.33 -14.79 4.24
N ARG A 715 -32.65 -15.10 5.48
CA ARG A 715 -33.57 -14.33 6.31
C ARG A 715 -33.00 -14.18 7.70
N GLY A 716 -33.02 -12.96 8.23
CA GLY A 716 -32.42 -12.71 9.52
C GLY A 716 -33.01 -11.54 10.27
N VAL A 717 -32.47 -11.31 11.48
CA VAL A 717 -32.86 -10.22 12.36
C VAL A 717 -31.62 -9.42 12.82
N VAL A 718 -31.79 -8.12 12.88
CA VAL A 718 -30.79 -7.21 13.45
C VAL A 718 -31.43 -6.38 14.56
N MET A 719 -30.85 -6.45 15.77
CA MET A 719 -31.25 -5.65 16.90
C MET A 719 -30.22 -4.53 17.12
N LEU A 720 -30.62 -3.29 16.87
CA LEU A 720 -29.82 -2.09 17.12
C LEU A 720 -30.13 -1.58 18.54
N ILE A 721 -29.23 -1.87 19.47
CA ILE A 721 -29.49 -1.70 20.91
C ILE A 721 -28.75 -0.44 21.41
N ASP A 722 -29.40 0.69 21.34
CA ASP A 722 -29.01 1.96 21.97
C ASP A 722 -30.14 3.01 21.72
N ASP A 723 -30.33 3.91 22.70
CA ASP A 723 -31.32 5.01 22.62
C ASP A 723 -31.05 5.95 21.43
N ARG A 724 -29.78 6.14 21.06
CA ARG A 724 -29.36 7.04 19.97
C ARG A 724 -29.76 6.54 18.58
N PHE A 725 -30.00 5.25 18.37
CA PHE A 725 -30.49 4.77 17.06
C PHE A 725 -31.87 5.32 16.68
N ALA A 726 -32.64 5.86 17.65
CA ALA A 726 -33.88 6.56 17.39
C ALA A 726 -33.68 7.99 16.84
N GLU A 727 -32.46 8.53 16.90
CA GLU A 727 -32.16 9.86 16.37
C GLU A 727 -32.21 9.88 14.84
N ARG A 728 -32.99 10.79 14.24
CA ARG A 728 -33.12 10.92 12.78
C ARG A 728 -31.78 11.03 12.04
N LYS A 729 -30.82 11.77 12.62
CA LYS A 729 -29.48 11.93 12.08
C LYS A 729 -28.75 10.58 11.94
N ILE A 730 -28.91 9.70 12.91
CA ILE A 730 -28.27 8.38 12.92
C ILE A 730 -28.98 7.42 11.95
N GLN A 731 -30.31 7.47 11.92
CA GLN A 731 -31.09 6.66 10.96
C GLN A 731 -30.76 6.97 9.50
N GLN A 732 -30.46 8.24 9.17
CA GLN A 732 -30.01 8.63 7.83
C GLN A 732 -28.66 8.05 7.40
N LEU A 733 -27.84 7.54 8.34
CA LEU A 733 -26.59 6.87 8.06
C LEU A 733 -26.75 5.35 7.84
N LEU A 734 -27.93 4.81 8.12
CA LEU A 734 -28.26 3.40 7.92
C LEU A 734 -28.70 3.15 6.46
N PRO A 735 -28.57 1.91 5.95
CA PRO A 735 -29.00 1.57 4.59
C PRO A 735 -30.48 1.82 4.38
N ALA A 736 -30.86 2.53 3.31
CA ALA A 736 -32.24 2.90 3.02
C ALA A 736 -33.18 1.68 2.86
N TRP A 737 -32.66 0.54 2.37
CA TRP A 737 -33.46 -0.68 2.18
C TRP A 737 -33.85 -1.36 3.50
N TRP A 738 -33.31 -0.98 4.64
CA TRP A 738 -33.73 -1.50 5.95
C TRP A 738 -35.11 -0.99 6.34
N GLN A 739 -35.56 0.17 5.81
CA GLN A 739 -36.87 0.78 6.02
C GLN A 739 -37.30 0.75 7.50
N LEU A 740 -36.58 1.49 8.34
CA LEU A 740 -36.75 1.59 9.80
C LEU A 740 -38.04 2.31 10.17
#